data_7c411f82f5297d16bfd185bd1ae191fc
#
_entry.id   7c411f82f5297d16bfd185bd1ae191fc
#
_cell.length_a   1.000
_cell.length_b   1.000
_cell.length_c   1.000
_cell.angle_alpha   90.00
_cell.angle_beta   90.00
_cell.angle_gamma   90.00
#
_symmetry.space_group_name_H-M   'P 1'
#
loop_
_entity.id
_entity.type
_entity.pdbx_description
1 polymer ?
#
loop_
_entity_poly.entity_id
_entity_poly.type
_entity_poly.pdbx_seq_one_letter_code
_entity_poly.pdbx_strand_id
1 'polypeptide(L)'
;MLDARAGLVLDPLRAEVFGVARFEEHGRHLGASHDAGKAPFGRTTFYPRLQSNIRALRAAYRYLFDAPHDEHAISPAAEWLFDNFHLIESQLKEIRAGLPPRYYRSLPVLKDAPLVGLPRVYGVAWSFVAHTDSAFDESLLVHYLNAYQQTRELSQGELWALPTTLRVVLVENLRRLAERLASHKAAQELASLCAARSKDLNVLTLDAACAAMEQRGVAPVFLAHLAQSMMGRGVVGGHAAAGTPTPVQQWLLTAVPDLVALQAQQQINQAADQLSMGNAVTALRRVGAADWSDIISQTSLVLRAMLQSPVFAAEDESTRNTTLHGIENLSARSGQGEAAVAQALLVLMSGADGEPPDHPGAAQALAGYWLQGAGRSQLEHALGVRRHATDAVALWRSAVGLSRVPLYLGALLLGSLGLLAWLMAPLWGVQAGPDTSAAHLAGLALLAVLLLLPVSEIVVAVVNRLIGESVRPTYMPRYLLPAGIPASARVLVAIPALLSSPGTIERLVHRLHLHYLANPEPFAQFALLTDGVDADVQDLPEDGVLLAHAEGLMLALNAQHPSITGGAPRFLLLHRTRTYSPTQQQWIGWERKRGKLEQLVAALATGGQGAFLDLGELSHLAPQTRYVLTLDSDTQLPPGRLRSLVGVAEHPENQPRLDATC
;
A
#
# COMPACT_ATOMS: atom_id res chain seq x y z
N MET A 1 -23.57 35.88 -0.12
CA MET A 1 -23.04 36.57 1.07
C MET A 1 -21.82 35.83 1.56
N LEU A 2 -20.62 36.34 1.30
CA LEU A 2 -19.40 35.81 1.90
C LEU A 2 -19.49 36.08 3.41
N ASP A 3 -19.36 34.98 4.19
CA ASP A 3 -19.47 35.02 5.65
C ASP A 3 -18.50 36.08 6.21
N ALA A 4 -19.00 37.01 7.03
CA ALA A 4 -18.22 38.07 7.65
C ALA A 4 -17.08 37.57 8.58
N ARG A 5 -16.93 36.24 8.71
CA ARG A 5 -15.85 35.52 9.44
C ARG A 5 -14.72 35.02 8.53
N ALA A 6 -14.79 35.24 7.21
CA ALA A 6 -13.69 34.91 6.32
C ALA A 6 -12.55 35.91 6.52
N GLY A 7 -11.52 35.50 7.23
CA GLY A 7 -10.29 36.27 7.42
C GLY A 7 -9.56 36.54 6.10
N LEU A 8 -8.42 37.21 6.17
CA LEU A 8 -7.53 37.53 5.06
C LEU A 8 -7.37 36.33 4.11
N VAL A 9 -7.60 36.56 2.81
CA VAL A 9 -7.34 35.54 1.78
C VAL A 9 -5.84 35.22 1.81
N LEU A 10 -5.49 33.97 2.11
CA LEU A 10 -4.10 33.56 2.14
C LEU A 10 -3.52 33.55 0.73
N ASP A 11 -2.33 34.10 0.55
CA ASP A 11 -1.64 34.05 -0.73
C ASP A 11 -1.38 32.59 -1.17
N PRO A 12 -1.38 32.34 -2.49
CA PRO A 12 -0.94 31.07 -3.06
C PRO A 12 0.46 30.69 -2.56
N LEU A 13 0.75 29.40 -2.53
CA LEU A 13 2.07 28.88 -2.16
C LEU A 13 3.05 29.15 -3.30
N ARG A 14 3.59 30.35 -3.30
CA ARG A 14 4.63 30.78 -4.23
C ARG A 14 5.79 31.36 -3.47
N ALA A 15 6.98 30.89 -3.84
CA ALA A 15 8.25 31.48 -3.44
C ALA A 15 9.11 31.66 -4.68
N GLU A 16 10.34 32.12 -4.51
CA GLU A 16 11.29 32.16 -5.60
C GLU A 16 11.53 30.75 -6.15
N VAL A 17 11.41 30.56 -7.46
CA VAL A 17 11.66 29.27 -8.13
C VAL A 17 13.17 29.03 -8.20
N PHE A 18 13.60 27.87 -7.71
CA PHE A 18 15.00 27.50 -7.61
C PHE A 18 15.44 26.59 -8.76
N GLY A 19 16.69 26.77 -9.23
CA GLY A 19 17.41 25.75 -9.98
C GLY A 19 17.96 24.66 -9.06
N VAL A 20 18.43 23.54 -9.64
CA VAL A 20 18.88 22.33 -8.90
C VAL A 20 19.87 22.67 -7.77
N ALA A 21 20.95 23.39 -8.06
CA ALA A 21 21.99 23.70 -7.07
C ALA A 21 21.45 24.50 -5.86
N ARG A 22 20.58 25.49 -6.13
CA ARG A 22 19.95 26.29 -5.07
C ARG A 22 18.92 25.49 -4.29
N PHE A 23 18.25 24.55 -4.95
CA PHE A 23 17.32 23.63 -4.30
C PHE A 23 18.03 22.67 -3.34
N GLU A 24 19.22 22.17 -3.71
CA GLU A 24 20.05 21.36 -2.83
C GLU A 24 20.56 22.15 -1.63
N GLU A 25 21.04 23.40 -1.84
CA GLU A 25 21.46 24.28 -0.74
C GLU A 25 20.29 24.55 0.23
N HIS A 26 19.12 24.86 -0.33
CA HIS A 26 17.91 25.07 0.45
C HIS A 26 17.50 23.80 1.22
N GLY A 27 17.60 22.61 0.61
CA GLY A 27 17.35 21.33 1.25
C GLY A 27 18.22 21.11 2.48
N ARG A 28 19.55 21.34 2.36
CA ARG A 28 20.49 21.26 3.48
C ARG A 28 20.14 22.23 4.61
N HIS A 29 19.84 23.47 4.26
CA HIS A 29 19.48 24.51 5.23
C HIS A 29 18.17 24.16 5.96
N LEU A 30 17.16 23.70 5.22
CA LEU A 30 15.86 23.31 5.77
C LEU A 30 15.99 22.11 6.72
N GLY A 31 16.80 21.10 6.34
CA GLY A 31 17.08 19.96 7.20
C GLY A 31 17.76 20.35 8.51
N ALA A 32 18.70 21.31 8.45
CA ALA A 32 19.36 21.84 9.64
C ALA A 32 18.39 22.63 10.55
N SER A 33 17.46 23.40 9.96
CA SER A 33 16.55 24.29 10.69
C SER A 33 15.35 23.57 11.30
N HIS A 34 14.85 22.47 10.70
CA HIS A 34 13.68 21.78 11.18
C HIS A 34 13.88 21.18 12.59
N ASP A 35 13.19 21.69 13.62
CA ASP A 35 13.05 21.01 14.91
C ASP A 35 11.75 20.18 14.91
N ALA A 36 11.90 18.87 15.06
CA ALA A 36 10.78 17.95 15.03
C ALA A 36 10.86 16.94 16.18
N GLY A 37 9.70 16.52 16.67
CA GLY A 37 9.60 15.58 17.78
C GLY A 37 8.28 14.82 17.76
N LYS A 38 8.04 13.99 18.78
CA LYS A 38 6.76 13.28 18.93
C LYS A 38 5.62 14.27 19.17
N ALA A 39 4.48 14.04 18.52
CA ALA A 39 3.28 14.87 18.72
C ALA A 39 2.84 14.83 20.20
N PRO A 40 2.63 15.98 20.86
CA PRO A 40 2.12 16.01 22.21
C PRO A 40 0.73 15.39 22.26
N PHE A 41 0.51 14.42 23.15
CA PHE A 41 -0.75 13.68 23.34
C PHE A 41 -1.34 13.02 22.07
N GLY A 42 -0.52 12.75 21.05
CA GLY A 42 -0.96 12.14 19.80
C GLY A 42 -1.95 12.99 18.98
N ARG A 43 -2.05 14.30 19.26
CA ARG A 43 -2.89 15.25 18.53
C ARG A 43 -2.06 15.97 17.48
N THR A 44 -2.52 15.90 16.21
CA THR A 44 -1.96 16.67 15.10
C THR A 44 -3.01 17.61 14.56
N THR A 45 -2.60 18.77 14.07
CA THR A 45 -3.47 19.73 13.38
C THR A 45 -3.75 19.35 11.95
N PHE A 46 -3.12 18.29 11.47
CA PHE A 46 -3.12 17.87 10.06
C PHE A 46 -4.52 17.54 9.50
N TYR A 47 -5.28 16.66 10.17
CA TYR A 47 -6.61 16.26 9.67
C TYR A 47 -7.64 17.37 9.72
N PRO A 48 -7.77 18.15 10.80
CA PRO A 48 -8.65 19.32 10.83
C PRO A 48 -8.32 20.31 9.72
N ARG A 49 -7.02 20.58 9.46
CA ARG A 49 -6.56 21.47 8.39
C ARG A 49 -6.95 20.93 7.01
N LEU A 50 -6.69 19.65 6.74
CA LEU A 50 -7.09 19.01 5.47
C LEU A 50 -8.59 19.10 5.23
N GLN A 51 -9.41 18.77 6.23
CA GLN A 51 -10.86 18.86 6.11
C GLN A 51 -11.35 20.28 5.88
N SER A 52 -10.73 21.27 6.54
CA SER A 52 -11.01 22.68 6.30
C SER A 52 -10.67 23.09 4.88
N ASN A 53 -9.49 22.70 4.38
CA ASN A 53 -9.05 22.99 3.02
C ASN A 53 -10.01 22.41 1.98
N ILE A 54 -10.46 21.16 2.15
CA ILE A 54 -11.40 20.51 1.23
C ILE A 54 -12.76 21.23 1.23
N ARG A 55 -13.28 21.61 2.40
CA ARG A 55 -14.55 22.33 2.49
C ARG A 55 -14.48 23.70 1.83
N ALA A 56 -13.40 24.44 2.08
CA ALA A 56 -13.19 25.77 1.50
C ALA A 56 -13.01 25.71 -0.03
N LEU A 57 -12.23 24.74 -0.54
CA LEU A 57 -12.06 24.52 -1.98
C LEU A 57 -13.41 24.26 -2.69
N ARG A 58 -14.23 23.38 -2.11
CA ARG A 58 -15.56 23.09 -2.67
C ARG A 58 -16.52 24.27 -2.57
N ALA A 59 -16.41 25.06 -1.52
CA ALA A 59 -17.22 26.28 -1.38
C ALA A 59 -16.83 27.34 -2.42
N ALA A 60 -15.52 27.56 -2.62
CA ALA A 60 -15.00 28.47 -3.64
C ALA A 60 -15.40 28.00 -5.06
N TYR A 61 -15.26 26.70 -5.35
CA TYR A 61 -15.70 26.13 -6.63
C TYR A 61 -17.19 26.39 -6.90
N ARG A 62 -18.07 26.09 -5.95
CA ARG A 62 -19.51 26.34 -6.09
C ARG A 62 -19.81 27.83 -6.33
N TYR A 63 -19.19 28.73 -5.58
CA TYR A 63 -19.38 30.15 -5.77
C TYR A 63 -18.95 30.65 -7.17
N LEU A 64 -17.88 30.07 -7.71
CA LEU A 64 -17.39 30.40 -9.04
C LEU A 64 -18.34 29.96 -10.17
N PHE A 65 -19.03 28.81 -10.01
CA PHE A 65 -19.74 28.17 -11.12
C PHE A 65 -21.26 27.98 -10.93
N ASP A 66 -21.82 28.12 -9.71
CA ASP A 66 -23.26 27.94 -9.45
C ASP A 66 -24.08 29.22 -9.73
N ALA A 67 -23.44 30.36 -9.98
CA ALA A 67 -24.16 31.61 -10.30
C ALA A 67 -24.58 31.64 -11.79
N PRO A 68 -25.76 32.18 -12.15
CA PRO A 68 -26.17 32.35 -13.54
C PRO A 68 -25.10 33.16 -14.29
N HIS A 69 -24.81 32.73 -15.52
CA HIS A 69 -23.79 33.30 -16.39
C HIS A 69 -24.17 34.72 -16.79
N ASP A 70 -23.80 35.70 -15.97
CA ASP A 70 -23.64 37.06 -16.46
C ASP A 70 -22.40 37.10 -17.35
N GLU A 71 -22.44 37.84 -18.45
CA GLU A 71 -21.50 37.91 -19.57
C GLU A 71 -20.03 38.27 -19.21
N HIS A 72 -19.61 38.07 -17.97
CA HIS A 72 -18.25 38.34 -17.53
C HIS A 72 -17.39 37.07 -17.82
N ALA A 73 -16.44 37.24 -18.71
CA ALA A 73 -15.49 36.18 -19.08
C ALA A 73 -14.87 35.52 -17.84
N ILE A 74 -15.09 34.22 -17.71
CA ILE A 74 -14.44 33.38 -16.67
C ILE A 74 -12.93 33.52 -16.86
N SER A 75 -12.18 33.73 -15.78
CA SER A 75 -10.72 33.83 -15.89
C SER A 75 -10.11 32.47 -16.33
N PRO A 76 -9.03 32.46 -17.13
CA PRO A 76 -8.43 31.23 -17.58
C PRO A 76 -8.02 30.27 -16.44
N ALA A 77 -7.64 30.80 -15.29
CA ALA A 77 -7.36 29.98 -14.09
C ALA A 77 -8.62 29.31 -13.53
N ALA A 78 -9.79 29.97 -13.63
CA ALA A 78 -11.06 29.39 -13.22
C ALA A 78 -11.54 28.33 -14.22
N GLU A 79 -11.33 28.51 -15.52
CA GLU A 79 -11.59 27.48 -16.54
C GLU A 79 -10.78 26.22 -16.26
N TRP A 80 -9.47 26.35 -15.97
CA TRP A 80 -8.62 25.23 -15.57
C TRP A 80 -9.17 24.49 -14.34
N LEU A 81 -9.61 25.20 -13.33
CA LEU A 81 -10.22 24.62 -12.14
C LEU A 81 -11.51 23.86 -12.49
N PHE A 82 -12.35 24.43 -13.35
CA PHE A 82 -13.61 23.84 -13.78
C PHE A 82 -13.38 22.51 -14.54
N ASP A 83 -12.57 22.55 -15.58
CA ASP A 83 -12.31 21.41 -16.47
C ASP A 83 -11.68 20.23 -15.72
N ASN A 84 -10.88 20.50 -14.69
CA ASN A 84 -10.13 19.49 -13.98
C ASN A 84 -10.67 19.18 -12.57
N PHE A 85 -11.83 19.73 -12.19
CA PHE A 85 -12.36 19.52 -10.83
C PHE A 85 -12.67 18.05 -10.53
N HIS A 86 -13.08 17.27 -11.52
CA HIS A 86 -13.29 15.83 -11.41
C HIS A 86 -12.00 15.07 -11.03
N LEU A 87 -10.84 15.50 -11.57
CA LEU A 87 -9.53 14.95 -11.20
C LEU A 87 -9.20 15.28 -9.73
N ILE A 88 -9.43 16.54 -9.32
CA ILE A 88 -9.20 16.96 -7.94
C ILE A 88 -10.06 16.11 -6.98
N GLU A 89 -11.34 15.91 -7.28
CA GLU A 89 -12.22 15.05 -6.46
C GLU A 89 -11.75 13.59 -6.41
N SER A 90 -11.22 13.03 -7.50
CA SER A 90 -10.59 11.71 -7.52
C SER A 90 -9.39 11.66 -6.58
N GLN A 91 -8.50 12.64 -6.67
CA GLN A 91 -7.32 12.73 -5.80
C GLN A 91 -7.70 12.91 -4.31
N LEU A 92 -8.79 13.63 -4.01
CA LEU A 92 -9.30 13.75 -2.64
C LEU A 92 -9.78 12.41 -2.06
N LYS A 93 -10.32 11.50 -2.90
CA LYS A 93 -10.68 10.14 -2.48
C LYS A 93 -9.43 9.30 -2.22
N GLU A 94 -8.43 9.38 -3.09
CA GLU A 94 -7.15 8.68 -2.93
C GLU A 94 -6.39 9.16 -1.69
N ILE A 95 -6.34 10.47 -1.43
CA ILE A 95 -5.76 11.03 -0.21
C ILE A 95 -6.42 10.41 1.03
N ARG A 96 -7.76 10.33 1.07
CA ARG A 96 -8.46 9.73 2.21
C ARG A 96 -8.17 8.25 2.39
N ALA A 97 -8.03 7.50 1.30
CA ALA A 97 -7.68 6.07 1.32
C ALA A 97 -6.22 5.86 1.76
N GLY A 98 -5.29 6.72 1.31
CA GLY A 98 -3.86 6.63 1.59
C GLY A 98 -3.42 7.21 2.95
N LEU A 99 -4.34 7.74 3.76
CA LEU A 99 -4.04 8.38 5.04
C LEU A 99 -4.64 7.63 6.25
N PRO A 100 -4.08 6.48 6.68
CA PRO A 100 -4.51 5.87 7.93
C PRO A 100 -4.20 6.80 9.11
N PRO A 101 -5.19 7.19 9.95
CA PRO A 101 -4.98 8.16 11.03
C PRO A 101 -3.89 7.76 12.04
N ARG A 102 -3.72 6.46 12.28
CA ARG A 102 -2.69 5.95 13.20
C ARG A 102 -1.28 6.18 12.65
N TYR A 103 -1.09 6.03 11.35
CA TYR A 103 0.20 6.19 10.69
C TYR A 103 0.70 7.64 10.78
N TYR A 104 -0.14 8.61 10.37
CA TYR A 104 0.24 10.04 10.44
C TYR A 104 0.45 10.57 11.85
N ARG A 105 -0.17 9.96 12.87
CA ARG A 105 0.06 10.32 14.28
C ARG A 105 1.41 9.83 14.80
N SER A 106 2.00 8.83 14.18
CA SER A 106 3.33 8.33 14.56
C SER A 106 4.48 9.12 13.98
N LEU A 107 4.23 9.92 12.91
CA LEU A 107 5.25 10.73 12.26
C LEU A 107 5.74 11.86 13.18
N PRO A 108 7.02 12.25 13.09
CA PRO A 108 7.56 13.40 13.81
C PRO A 108 6.87 14.69 13.33
N VAL A 109 6.51 15.56 14.29
CA VAL A 109 5.84 16.84 14.02
C VAL A 109 6.79 18.00 14.26
N LEU A 110 6.63 19.06 13.45
CA LEU A 110 7.37 20.31 13.57
C LEU A 110 6.97 21.07 14.83
N LYS A 111 7.94 21.68 15.49
CA LYS A 111 7.76 22.51 16.68
C LYS A 111 7.79 24.00 16.35
N ASP A 112 8.28 24.38 15.18
CA ASP A 112 8.52 25.76 14.79
C ASP A 112 7.38 26.33 13.92
N ALA A 113 7.11 27.65 14.10
CA ALA A 113 6.19 28.39 13.26
C ALA A 113 6.71 28.47 11.81
N PRO A 114 5.86 28.53 10.78
CA PRO A 114 4.39 28.58 10.83
C PRO A 114 3.69 27.21 10.79
N LEU A 115 4.42 26.10 10.77
CA LEU A 115 3.90 24.74 10.54
C LEU A 115 3.86 23.87 11.81
N VAL A 116 3.78 24.49 12.96
CA VAL A 116 3.73 23.82 14.28
C VAL A 116 2.63 22.75 14.32
N GLY A 117 2.99 21.55 14.80
CA GLY A 117 2.04 20.44 14.97
C GLY A 117 1.67 19.70 13.70
N LEU A 118 2.23 20.09 12.54
CA LEU A 118 2.16 19.34 11.30
C LEU A 118 3.31 18.34 11.18
N PRO A 119 3.14 17.20 10.50
CA PRO A 119 4.24 16.28 10.26
C PRO A 119 5.43 16.97 9.60
N ARG A 120 6.65 16.60 9.97
CA ARG A 120 7.88 17.19 9.38
C ARG A 120 7.91 17.03 7.86
N VAL A 121 7.49 15.88 7.34
CA VAL A 121 7.36 15.63 5.91
C VAL A 121 6.40 16.61 5.21
N TYR A 122 5.44 17.20 5.95
CA TYR A 122 4.60 18.25 5.41
C TYR A 122 5.38 19.53 5.15
N GLY A 123 6.31 19.90 6.05
CA GLY A 123 7.22 21.04 5.84
C GLY A 123 8.14 20.84 4.65
N VAL A 124 8.65 19.62 4.47
CA VAL A 124 9.45 19.23 3.31
C VAL A 124 8.65 19.38 2.00
N ALA A 125 7.44 18.82 1.96
CA ALA A 125 6.54 18.92 0.81
C ALA A 125 6.10 20.38 0.53
N TRP A 126 5.82 21.15 1.59
CA TRP A 126 5.46 22.55 1.49
C TRP A 126 6.55 23.38 0.81
N SER A 127 7.78 23.22 1.27
CA SER A 127 8.92 23.93 0.69
C SER A 127 9.15 23.54 -0.76
N PHE A 128 9.05 22.26 -1.12
CA PHE A 128 9.15 21.80 -2.50
C PHE A 128 8.10 22.46 -3.39
N VAL A 129 6.82 22.41 -3.00
CA VAL A 129 5.69 22.98 -3.76
C VAL A 129 5.82 24.50 -3.90
N ALA A 130 6.27 25.20 -2.85
CA ALA A 130 6.43 26.65 -2.88
C ALA A 130 7.52 27.11 -3.85
N HIS A 131 8.67 26.44 -3.87
CA HIS A 131 9.83 26.81 -4.68
C HIS A 131 9.85 26.19 -6.09
N THR A 132 8.85 25.38 -6.44
CA THR A 132 8.60 24.89 -7.81
C THR A 132 7.37 25.52 -8.45
N ASP A 133 6.72 26.48 -7.78
CA ASP A 133 5.37 26.99 -8.15
C ASP A 133 4.40 25.84 -8.46
N SER A 134 4.35 24.86 -7.56
CA SER A 134 3.54 23.64 -7.66
C SER A 134 3.91 22.68 -8.80
N ALA A 135 4.94 22.92 -9.60
CA ALA A 135 5.39 21.96 -10.59
C ALA A 135 6.03 20.72 -9.91
N PHE A 136 5.82 19.53 -10.48
CA PHE A 136 6.39 18.29 -9.99
C PHE A 136 7.41 17.74 -10.98
N ASP A 137 8.64 17.59 -10.52
CA ASP A 137 9.75 16.94 -11.23
C ASP A 137 10.41 15.93 -10.29
N GLU A 138 10.48 14.66 -10.74
CA GLU A 138 10.97 13.54 -9.94
C GLU A 138 12.46 13.69 -9.64
N SER A 139 13.25 14.09 -10.62
CA SER A 139 14.72 14.24 -10.47
C SER A 139 15.05 15.36 -9.49
N LEU A 140 14.36 16.49 -9.60
CA LEU A 140 14.52 17.62 -8.70
C LEU A 140 14.12 17.25 -7.26
N LEU A 141 13.05 16.45 -7.10
CA LEU A 141 12.62 15.95 -5.78
C LEU A 141 13.68 15.05 -5.17
N VAL A 142 14.28 14.13 -5.93
CA VAL A 142 15.36 13.24 -5.47
C VAL A 142 16.58 14.05 -5.04
N HIS A 143 17.02 15.02 -5.81
CA HIS A 143 18.13 15.93 -5.45
C HIS A 143 17.85 16.67 -4.14
N TYR A 144 16.66 17.25 -4.03
CA TYR A 144 16.23 17.99 -2.85
C TYR A 144 16.18 17.11 -1.57
N LEU A 145 15.58 15.90 -1.65
CA LEU A 145 15.48 14.98 -0.53
C LEU A 145 16.85 14.47 -0.09
N ASN A 146 17.74 14.14 -1.04
CA ASN A 146 19.08 13.72 -0.72
C ASN A 146 19.89 14.84 -0.05
N ALA A 147 19.76 16.08 -0.50
CA ALA A 147 20.40 17.23 0.11
C ALA A 147 19.85 17.51 1.53
N TYR A 148 18.54 17.43 1.73
CA TYR A 148 17.93 17.53 3.05
C TYR A 148 18.50 16.50 4.03
N GLN A 149 18.66 15.25 3.56
CA GLN A 149 19.12 14.14 4.38
C GLN A 149 20.63 14.18 4.68
N GLN A 150 21.40 15.04 4.04
CA GLN A 150 22.79 15.32 4.45
C GLN A 150 22.88 15.95 5.85
N THR A 151 21.83 16.65 6.27
CA THR A 151 21.77 17.34 7.57
C THR A 151 20.78 16.68 8.54
N ARG A 152 19.72 16.08 8.05
CA ARG A 152 18.71 15.43 8.89
C ARG A 152 18.03 14.27 8.17
N GLU A 153 18.20 13.07 8.70
CA GLU A 153 17.60 11.84 8.21
C GLU A 153 16.05 11.92 8.22
N LEU A 154 15.43 11.50 7.13
CA LEU A 154 14.00 11.21 7.05
C LEU A 154 13.78 9.72 7.32
N SER A 155 12.85 9.42 8.19
CA SER A 155 12.48 8.03 8.45
C SER A 155 11.81 7.39 7.23
N GLN A 156 11.86 6.06 7.16
CA GLN A 156 11.19 5.31 6.11
C GLN A 156 9.68 5.63 6.06
N GLY A 157 9.06 5.78 7.23
CA GLY A 157 7.67 6.20 7.35
C GLY A 157 7.40 7.59 6.76
N GLU A 158 8.32 8.55 6.90
CA GLU A 158 8.17 9.88 6.29
C GLU A 158 8.30 9.84 4.77
N LEU A 159 9.23 9.05 4.24
CA LEU A 159 9.40 8.86 2.79
C LEU A 159 8.15 8.20 2.17
N TRP A 160 7.57 7.19 2.81
CA TRP A 160 6.31 6.58 2.36
C TRP A 160 5.09 7.50 2.50
N ALA A 161 5.11 8.47 3.42
CA ALA A 161 4.05 9.47 3.57
C ALA A 161 4.14 10.59 2.51
N LEU A 162 5.31 10.78 1.88
CA LEU A 162 5.60 11.92 1.01
C LEU A 162 4.64 12.03 -0.19
N PRO A 163 4.31 10.97 -0.96
CA PRO A 163 3.39 11.06 -2.09
C PRO A 163 2.05 11.66 -1.71
N THR A 164 1.46 11.14 -0.62
CA THR A 164 0.16 11.63 -0.14
C THR A 164 0.28 13.02 0.46
N THR A 165 1.39 13.33 1.11
CA THR A 165 1.63 14.65 1.71
C THR A 165 1.81 15.73 0.64
N LEU A 166 2.51 15.45 -0.46
CA LEU A 166 2.60 16.35 -1.62
C LEU A 166 1.22 16.64 -2.20
N ARG A 167 0.38 15.63 -2.39
CA ARG A 167 -1.01 15.84 -2.85
C ARG A 167 -1.80 16.72 -1.89
N VAL A 168 -1.63 16.55 -0.57
CA VAL A 168 -2.32 17.38 0.45
C VAL A 168 -1.87 18.84 0.36
N VAL A 169 -0.57 19.09 0.18
CA VAL A 169 -0.03 20.46 0.02
C VAL A 169 -0.51 21.09 -1.29
N LEU A 170 -0.54 20.34 -2.39
CA LEU A 170 -1.08 20.80 -3.67
C LEU A 170 -2.58 21.14 -3.56
N VAL A 171 -3.36 20.32 -2.85
CA VAL A 171 -4.79 20.64 -2.57
C VAL A 171 -4.92 21.91 -1.73
N GLU A 172 -4.00 22.14 -0.77
CA GLU A 172 -4.00 23.40 -0.02
C GLU A 172 -3.69 24.59 -0.93
N ASN A 173 -2.74 24.47 -1.86
CA ASN A 173 -2.47 25.53 -2.81
C ASN A 173 -3.65 25.78 -3.77
N LEU A 174 -4.28 24.72 -4.28
CA LEU A 174 -5.50 24.84 -5.08
C LEU A 174 -6.63 25.52 -4.32
N ARG A 175 -6.80 25.24 -3.03
CA ARG A 175 -7.77 25.95 -2.18
C ARG A 175 -7.47 27.45 -2.14
N ARG A 176 -6.21 27.84 -1.91
CA ARG A 176 -5.80 29.26 -1.83
C ARG A 176 -6.04 29.97 -3.16
N LEU A 177 -5.68 29.32 -4.28
CA LEU A 177 -5.95 29.83 -5.62
C LEU A 177 -7.46 29.99 -5.88
N ALA A 178 -8.27 28.97 -5.54
CA ALA A 178 -9.72 29.01 -5.73
C ALA A 178 -10.40 30.08 -4.87
N GLU A 179 -9.98 30.27 -3.61
CA GLU A 179 -10.48 31.34 -2.73
C GLU A 179 -10.10 32.73 -3.26
N ARG A 180 -8.88 32.87 -3.80
CA ARG A 180 -8.44 34.11 -4.44
C ARG A 180 -9.29 34.43 -5.67
N LEU A 181 -9.52 33.45 -6.56
CA LEU A 181 -10.39 33.60 -7.72
C LEU A 181 -11.84 33.99 -7.33
N ALA A 182 -12.38 33.31 -6.30
CA ALA A 182 -13.70 33.61 -5.77
C ALA A 182 -13.77 35.04 -5.20
N SER A 183 -12.72 35.49 -4.52
CA SER A 183 -12.63 36.84 -3.98
C SER A 183 -12.47 37.89 -5.09
N HIS A 184 -11.73 37.59 -6.16
CA HIS A 184 -11.63 38.45 -7.35
C HIS A 184 -12.99 38.60 -8.03
N LYS A 185 -13.73 37.48 -8.23
CA LYS A 185 -15.09 37.51 -8.79
C LYS A 185 -16.02 38.38 -7.93
N ALA A 186 -16.02 38.22 -6.62
CA ALA A 186 -16.82 39.01 -5.71
C ALA A 186 -16.47 40.52 -5.77
N ALA A 187 -15.18 40.86 -5.90
CA ALA A 187 -14.74 42.25 -6.07
C ALA A 187 -15.21 42.85 -7.41
N GLN A 188 -15.16 42.06 -8.49
CA GLN A 188 -15.66 42.48 -9.82
C GLN A 188 -17.18 42.67 -9.83
N GLU A 189 -17.94 41.73 -9.22
CA GLU A 189 -19.41 41.87 -9.07
C GLU A 189 -19.78 43.15 -8.30
N LEU A 190 -19.08 43.40 -7.18
CA LEU A 190 -19.31 44.63 -6.40
C LEU A 190 -18.95 45.90 -7.20
N ALA A 191 -17.84 45.89 -7.93
CA ALA A 191 -17.43 46.99 -8.78
C ALA A 191 -18.47 47.26 -9.89
N SER A 192 -18.99 46.21 -10.53
CA SER A 192 -20.05 46.31 -11.54
C SER A 192 -21.35 46.91 -10.96
N LEU A 193 -21.73 46.48 -9.75
CA LEU A 193 -22.88 47.04 -9.03
C LEU A 193 -22.67 48.54 -8.70
N CYS A 194 -21.47 48.91 -8.24
CA CYS A 194 -21.12 50.31 -7.98
C CYS A 194 -21.13 51.13 -9.26
N ALA A 195 -20.62 50.63 -10.37
CA ALA A 195 -20.66 51.29 -11.67
C ALA A 195 -22.11 51.47 -12.18
N ALA A 196 -22.97 50.45 -11.99
CA ALA A 196 -24.38 50.54 -12.39
C ALA A 196 -25.16 51.59 -11.61
N ARG A 197 -24.82 51.82 -10.35
CA ARG A 197 -25.47 52.78 -9.45
C ARG A 197 -24.67 54.06 -9.25
N SER A 198 -23.74 54.38 -10.14
CA SER A 198 -22.80 55.50 -10.01
C SER A 198 -23.43 56.87 -9.82
N LYS A 199 -24.70 57.04 -10.23
CA LYS A 199 -25.46 58.30 -10.03
C LYS A 199 -26.01 58.47 -8.61
N ASP A 200 -26.25 57.34 -7.91
CA ASP A 200 -26.91 57.31 -6.60
C ASP A 200 -25.93 57.06 -5.45
N LEU A 201 -24.67 56.71 -5.78
CA LEU A 201 -23.63 56.39 -4.80
C LEU A 201 -22.92 57.65 -4.31
N ASN A 202 -22.77 57.79 -3.00
CA ASN A 202 -21.91 58.79 -2.39
C ASN A 202 -20.47 58.27 -2.15
N VAL A 203 -19.53 59.19 -1.97
CA VAL A 203 -18.10 58.90 -1.76
C VAL A 203 -17.88 58.03 -0.51
N LEU A 204 -18.63 58.25 0.57
CA LEU A 204 -18.51 57.47 1.80
C LEU A 204 -18.84 55.97 1.59
N THR A 205 -19.80 55.69 0.71
CA THR A 205 -20.14 54.27 0.38
C THR A 205 -19.04 53.64 -0.45
N LEU A 206 -18.37 54.37 -1.33
CA LEU A 206 -17.23 53.89 -2.11
C LEU A 206 -16.01 53.67 -1.23
N ASP A 207 -15.72 54.57 -0.31
CA ASP A 207 -14.64 54.40 0.67
C ASP A 207 -14.88 53.17 1.55
N ALA A 208 -16.10 52.97 2.03
CA ALA A 208 -16.44 51.76 2.81
C ALA A 208 -16.32 50.48 1.98
N ALA A 209 -16.73 50.50 0.71
CA ALA A 209 -16.56 49.35 -0.19
C ALA A 209 -15.07 49.05 -0.45
N CYS A 210 -14.27 50.09 -0.73
CA CYS A 210 -12.84 49.98 -0.95
C CYS A 210 -12.13 49.43 0.30
N ALA A 211 -12.42 49.99 1.48
CA ALA A 211 -11.87 49.51 2.75
C ALA A 211 -12.21 48.02 3.04
N ALA A 212 -13.44 47.61 2.74
CA ALA A 212 -13.85 46.22 2.85
C ALA A 212 -13.08 45.30 1.88
N MET A 213 -12.75 45.77 0.69
CA MET A 213 -11.92 45.04 -0.28
C MET A 213 -10.43 45.04 0.10
N GLU A 214 -9.92 46.13 0.72
CA GLU A 214 -8.56 46.18 1.28
C GLU A 214 -8.35 45.16 2.38
N GLN A 215 -9.30 45.05 3.32
CA GLN A 215 -9.24 44.03 4.37
C GLN A 215 -9.17 42.60 3.84
N ARG A 216 -9.64 42.36 2.61
CA ARG A 216 -9.59 41.07 1.93
C ARG A 216 -8.41 40.95 0.94
N GLY A 217 -7.60 41.98 0.77
CA GLY A 217 -6.49 42.02 -0.17
C GLY A 217 -6.88 42.10 -1.65
N VAL A 218 -8.13 42.48 -1.99
CA VAL A 218 -8.66 42.52 -3.37
C VAL A 218 -9.07 43.91 -3.85
N ALA A 219 -8.74 44.96 -3.10
CA ALA A 219 -9.02 46.35 -3.50
C ALA A 219 -8.46 46.71 -4.90
N PRO A 220 -7.25 46.29 -5.30
CA PRO A 220 -6.74 46.56 -6.64
C PRO A 220 -7.62 45.98 -7.75
N VAL A 221 -8.24 44.80 -7.56
CA VAL A 221 -9.16 44.17 -8.52
C VAL A 221 -10.45 44.92 -8.60
N PHE A 222 -11.00 45.33 -7.45
CA PHE A 222 -12.20 46.17 -7.37
C PHE A 222 -12.02 47.49 -8.10
N LEU A 223 -10.92 48.21 -7.82
CA LEU A 223 -10.62 49.51 -8.42
C LEU A 223 -10.41 49.44 -9.93
N ALA A 224 -9.61 48.43 -10.39
CA ALA A 224 -9.36 48.25 -11.82
C ALA A 224 -10.66 47.95 -12.59
N HIS A 225 -11.53 47.09 -12.05
CA HIS A 225 -12.78 46.72 -12.71
C HIS A 225 -13.82 47.85 -12.65
N LEU A 226 -13.87 48.60 -11.56
CA LEU A 226 -14.71 49.79 -11.44
C LEU A 226 -14.31 50.84 -12.50
N ALA A 227 -13.01 51.12 -12.64
CA ALA A 227 -12.49 52.03 -13.64
C ALA A 227 -12.84 51.58 -15.06
N GLN A 228 -12.63 50.31 -15.38
CA GLN A 228 -12.96 49.75 -16.70
C GLN A 228 -14.46 49.82 -16.99
N SER A 229 -15.31 49.49 -16.02
CA SER A 229 -16.77 49.53 -16.16
C SER A 229 -17.28 50.96 -16.37
N MET A 230 -16.63 51.95 -15.79
CA MET A 230 -16.94 53.38 -15.98
C MET A 230 -16.47 53.87 -17.35
N MET A 231 -15.32 53.43 -17.86
CA MET A 231 -14.85 53.76 -19.21
C MET A 231 -15.73 53.15 -20.31
N GLY A 232 -16.11 51.89 -20.19
CA GLY A 232 -16.95 51.18 -21.17
C GLY A 232 -18.35 51.77 -21.33
N ARG A 233 -18.81 52.56 -20.36
CA ARG A 233 -20.08 53.30 -20.42
C ARG A 233 -19.95 54.70 -20.98
N GLY A 234 -18.82 55.07 -21.59
CA GLY A 234 -18.60 56.40 -22.18
C GLY A 234 -18.39 57.53 -21.15
N VAL A 235 -18.20 57.18 -19.87
CA VAL A 235 -18.14 58.15 -18.77
C VAL A 235 -16.72 58.68 -18.52
N VAL A 236 -15.68 58.01 -19.04
CA VAL A 236 -14.23 58.36 -18.84
C VAL A 236 -13.46 58.34 -20.17
N GLY A 237 -14.05 58.44 -21.30
CA GLY A 237 -13.35 58.46 -22.60
C GLY A 237 -13.44 59.83 -23.26
N GLY A 238 -12.31 60.40 -23.64
CA GLY A 238 -12.03 61.75 -24.12
C GLY A 238 -12.85 62.38 -25.24
N HIS A 239 -14.17 62.20 -25.28
CA HIS A 239 -15.12 63.09 -25.95
C HIS A 239 -16.21 63.39 -24.94
N ALA A 240 -15.87 64.25 -24.00
CA ALA A 240 -16.78 64.76 -23.02
C ALA A 240 -17.87 65.57 -23.76
N ALA A 241 -19.11 65.09 -23.75
CA ALA A 241 -20.23 66.01 -23.62
C ALA A 241 -19.96 66.78 -22.33
N ALA A 242 -19.87 68.13 -22.43
CA ALA A 242 -19.45 69.05 -21.38
C ALA A 242 -20.34 68.94 -20.13
N GLY A 243 -19.94 68.06 -19.21
CA GLY A 243 -20.53 67.81 -17.90
C GLY A 243 -19.45 67.70 -16.85
N THR A 244 -19.65 68.29 -15.68
CA THR A 244 -18.80 68.18 -14.51
C THR A 244 -18.63 66.72 -14.16
N PRO A 245 -17.38 66.23 -13.85
CA PRO A 245 -17.13 64.82 -13.48
C PRO A 245 -18.00 64.42 -12.28
N THR A 246 -18.60 63.23 -12.34
CA THR A 246 -19.42 62.76 -11.23
C THR A 246 -18.57 62.56 -9.97
N PRO A 247 -19.13 62.62 -8.76
CA PRO A 247 -18.39 62.40 -7.52
C PRO A 247 -17.60 61.07 -7.52
N VAL A 248 -18.15 60.04 -8.16
CA VAL A 248 -17.52 58.72 -8.33
C VAL A 248 -16.29 58.79 -9.23
N GLN A 249 -16.36 59.59 -10.33
CA GLN A 249 -15.20 59.76 -11.22
C GLN A 249 -14.08 60.53 -10.54
N GLN A 250 -14.40 61.57 -9.79
CA GLN A 250 -13.43 62.38 -9.08
C GLN A 250 -12.75 61.54 -7.97
N TRP A 251 -13.54 60.75 -7.26
CA TRP A 251 -13.02 59.78 -6.27
C TRP A 251 -12.09 58.75 -6.91
N LEU A 252 -12.50 58.17 -8.06
CA LEU A 252 -11.71 57.14 -8.75
C LEU A 252 -10.35 57.70 -9.24
N LEU A 253 -10.31 58.90 -9.78
CA LEU A 253 -9.07 59.58 -10.18
C LEU A 253 -8.11 59.82 -9.00
N THR A 254 -8.68 60.02 -7.80
CA THR A 254 -7.89 60.16 -6.57
C THR A 254 -7.41 58.81 -6.04
N ALA A 255 -8.26 57.80 -6.08
CA ALA A 255 -7.98 56.46 -5.58
C ALA A 255 -7.02 55.67 -6.49
N VAL A 256 -7.03 55.96 -7.81
CA VAL A 256 -6.20 55.27 -8.81
C VAL A 256 -5.45 56.28 -9.68
N PRO A 257 -4.30 56.81 -9.20
CA PRO A 257 -3.52 57.78 -9.95
C PRO A 257 -2.95 57.22 -11.26
N ASP A 258 -2.57 55.94 -11.30
CA ASP A 258 -2.05 55.25 -12.46
C ASP A 258 -2.85 53.95 -12.75
N LEU A 259 -3.86 54.08 -13.58
CA LEU A 259 -4.71 52.97 -13.98
C LEU A 259 -3.98 51.97 -14.89
N VAL A 260 -3.04 52.45 -15.72
CA VAL A 260 -2.30 51.59 -16.65
C VAL A 260 -1.38 50.64 -15.86
N ALA A 261 -0.66 51.16 -14.87
CA ALA A 261 0.16 50.36 -13.99
C ALA A 261 -0.67 49.33 -13.19
N LEU A 262 -1.85 49.76 -12.67
CA LEU A 262 -2.76 48.88 -11.95
C LEU A 262 -3.25 47.72 -12.84
N GLN A 263 -3.67 48.02 -14.07
CA GLN A 263 -4.14 47.00 -15.02
C GLN A 263 -3.01 46.05 -15.43
N ALA A 264 -1.81 46.56 -15.71
CA ALA A 264 -0.64 45.73 -16.02
C ALA A 264 -0.32 44.77 -14.87
N GLN A 265 -0.34 45.26 -13.64
CA GLN A 265 -0.11 44.40 -12.46
C GLN A 265 -1.20 43.31 -12.30
N GLN A 266 -2.48 43.65 -12.59
CA GLN A 266 -3.55 42.64 -12.56
C GLN A 266 -3.37 41.58 -13.63
N GLN A 267 -2.93 41.92 -14.84
CA GLN A 267 -2.63 40.94 -15.89
C GLN A 267 -1.49 40.00 -15.49
N ILE A 268 -0.40 40.53 -14.90
CA ILE A 268 0.71 39.74 -14.39
C ILE A 268 0.21 38.75 -13.30
N ASN A 269 -0.59 39.23 -12.36
CA ASN A 269 -1.14 38.38 -11.29
C ASN A 269 -2.07 37.28 -11.84
N GLN A 270 -2.93 37.62 -12.84
CA GLN A 270 -3.79 36.62 -13.50
C GLN A 270 -2.99 35.56 -14.25
N ALA A 271 -1.95 35.96 -14.99
CA ALA A 271 -1.07 35.01 -15.68
C ALA A 271 -0.34 34.08 -14.69
N ALA A 272 0.14 34.63 -13.57
CA ALA A 272 0.76 33.85 -12.52
C ALA A 272 -0.22 32.88 -11.84
N ASP A 273 -1.48 33.30 -11.59
CA ASP A 273 -2.52 32.43 -11.02
C ASP A 273 -2.88 31.28 -11.98
N GLN A 274 -2.96 31.59 -13.29
CA GLN A 274 -3.20 30.57 -14.33
C GLN A 274 -2.06 29.54 -14.37
N LEU A 275 -0.81 29.98 -14.36
CA LEU A 275 0.36 29.08 -14.37
C LEU A 275 0.36 28.15 -13.14
N SER A 276 0.20 28.73 -11.94
CA SER A 276 0.19 27.94 -10.70
C SER A 276 -0.99 26.96 -10.65
N MET A 277 -2.17 27.34 -11.16
CA MET A 277 -3.32 26.46 -11.25
C MET A 277 -3.01 25.27 -12.16
N GLY A 278 -2.50 25.54 -13.38
CA GLY A 278 -2.10 24.52 -14.33
C GLY A 278 -1.02 23.58 -13.78
N ASN A 279 0.01 24.15 -13.15
CA ASN A 279 1.08 23.38 -12.50
C ASN A 279 0.53 22.47 -11.39
N ALA A 280 -0.30 23.01 -10.48
CA ALA A 280 -0.84 22.25 -9.36
C ALA A 280 -1.73 21.06 -9.80
N VAL A 281 -2.59 21.28 -10.81
CA VAL A 281 -3.43 20.21 -11.39
C VAL A 281 -2.58 19.16 -12.09
N THR A 282 -1.59 19.58 -12.89
CA THR A 282 -0.67 18.68 -13.58
C THR A 282 0.17 17.88 -12.58
N ALA A 283 0.66 18.53 -11.53
CA ALA A 283 1.43 17.89 -10.46
C ALA A 283 0.62 16.82 -9.72
N LEU A 284 -0.65 17.07 -9.41
CA LEU A 284 -1.53 16.05 -8.81
C LEU A 284 -1.59 14.77 -9.66
N ARG A 285 -1.66 14.91 -10.99
CA ARG A 285 -1.66 13.77 -11.92
C ARG A 285 -0.31 13.07 -11.94
N ARG A 286 0.80 13.84 -12.05
CA ARG A 286 2.17 13.31 -12.09
C ARG A 286 2.55 12.59 -10.80
N VAL A 287 2.25 13.16 -9.64
CA VAL A 287 2.46 12.51 -8.33
C VAL A 287 1.73 11.17 -8.23
N GLY A 288 0.55 11.07 -8.88
CA GLY A 288 -0.20 9.81 -8.96
C GLY A 288 0.43 8.75 -9.86
N ALA A 289 1.12 9.16 -10.90
CA ALA A 289 1.71 8.27 -11.92
C ALA A 289 3.20 7.97 -11.68
N ALA A 290 3.88 8.68 -10.77
CA ALA A 290 5.30 8.55 -10.50
C ALA A 290 5.66 7.17 -9.91
N ASP A 291 6.84 6.68 -10.23
CA ASP A 291 7.41 5.47 -9.63
C ASP A 291 8.01 5.79 -8.24
N TRP A 292 7.14 5.72 -7.23
CA TRP A 292 7.55 5.97 -5.84
C TRP A 292 8.49 4.93 -5.27
N SER A 293 8.47 3.69 -5.78
CA SER A 293 9.46 2.67 -5.42
C SER A 293 10.87 3.10 -5.83
N ASP A 294 11.00 3.61 -7.05
CA ASP A 294 12.29 4.09 -7.56
C ASP A 294 12.75 5.36 -6.81
N ILE A 295 11.88 6.36 -6.64
CA ILE A 295 12.19 7.59 -5.86
C ILE A 295 12.65 7.24 -4.44
N ILE A 296 11.96 6.34 -3.74
CA ILE A 296 12.32 5.91 -2.39
C ILE A 296 13.65 5.14 -2.40
N SER A 297 13.89 4.31 -3.40
CA SER A 297 15.15 3.57 -3.52
C SER A 297 16.36 4.51 -3.65
N GLN A 298 16.19 5.62 -4.35
CA GLN A 298 17.23 6.64 -4.56
C GLN A 298 17.39 7.60 -3.35
N THR A 299 16.39 7.70 -2.49
CA THR A 299 16.41 8.67 -1.38
C THR A 299 16.53 8.02 -0.01
N SER A 300 16.05 6.78 0.21
CA SER A 300 16.12 6.13 1.51
C SER A 300 17.57 5.74 1.86
N LEU A 301 18.08 6.32 2.94
CA LEU A 301 19.41 5.98 3.49
C LEU A 301 19.43 4.52 3.99
N VAL A 302 18.36 4.09 4.63
CA VAL A 302 18.18 2.73 5.16
C VAL A 302 18.18 1.70 4.03
N LEU A 303 17.37 1.94 3.00
CA LEU A 303 17.27 1.03 1.87
C LEU A 303 18.58 0.92 1.10
N ARG A 304 19.26 2.05 0.85
CA ARG A 304 20.59 2.07 0.22
C ARG A 304 21.64 1.33 1.04
N ALA A 305 21.61 1.44 2.36
CA ALA A 305 22.49 0.69 3.23
C ALA A 305 22.20 -0.81 3.13
N MET A 306 20.93 -1.22 3.28
CA MET A 306 20.53 -2.63 3.27
C MET A 306 20.76 -3.31 1.90
N LEU A 307 20.66 -2.58 0.78
CA LEU A 307 20.97 -3.09 -0.56
C LEU A 307 22.45 -3.48 -0.75
N GLN A 308 23.34 -3.12 0.17
CA GLN A 308 24.70 -3.64 0.18
C GLN A 308 24.76 -5.13 0.53
N SER A 309 23.77 -5.67 1.23
CA SER A 309 23.62 -7.10 1.44
C SER A 309 23.09 -7.78 0.18
N PRO A 310 23.80 -8.75 -0.40
CA PRO A 310 23.36 -9.46 -1.61
C PRO A 310 22.08 -10.27 -1.36
N VAL A 311 21.90 -10.79 -0.15
CA VAL A 311 20.69 -11.53 0.24
C VAL A 311 19.49 -10.60 0.25
N PHE A 312 19.58 -9.47 0.95
CA PHE A 312 18.49 -8.48 1.00
C PHE A 312 18.17 -7.92 -0.40
N ALA A 313 19.19 -7.69 -1.24
CA ALA A 313 18.99 -7.22 -2.61
C ALA A 313 18.26 -8.23 -3.51
N ALA A 314 18.39 -9.54 -3.22
CA ALA A 314 17.70 -10.61 -3.93
C ALA A 314 16.28 -10.88 -3.42
N GLU A 315 15.90 -10.34 -2.27
CA GLU A 315 14.57 -10.52 -1.68
C GLU A 315 13.47 -9.78 -2.48
N ASP A 316 12.25 -10.33 -2.40
CA ASP A 316 11.04 -9.66 -2.90
C ASP A 316 10.71 -8.42 -2.08
N GLU A 317 10.02 -7.46 -2.69
CA GLU A 317 9.64 -6.18 -2.06
C GLU A 317 8.87 -6.38 -0.73
N SER A 318 7.98 -7.38 -0.65
CA SER A 318 7.22 -7.65 0.59
C SER A 318 8.12 -8.12 1.73
N THR A 319 9.16 -8.91 1.42
CA THR A 319 10.18 -9.37 2.38
C THR A 319 11.04 -8.20 2.84
N ARG A 320 11.56 -7.41 1.88
CA ARG A 320 12.32 -6.19 2.18
C ARG A 320 11.55 -5.21 3.05
N ASN A 321 10.27 -4.99 2.75
CA ASN A 321 9.39 -4.12 3.56
C ASN A 321 9.24 -4.65 5.00
N THR A 322 9.17 -5.98 5.21
CA THR A 322 9.13 -6.56 6.56
C THR A 322 10.42 -6.26 7.33
N THR A 323 11.57 -6.37 6.69
CA THR A 323 12.88 -6.01 7.26
C THR A 323 12.94 -4.53 7.61
N LEU A 324 12.53 -3.65 6.68
CA LEU A 324 12.52 -2.19 6.91
C LEU A 324 11.60 -1.79 8.07
N HIS A 325 10.42 -2.41 8.20
CA HIS A 325 9.55 -2.21 9.35
C HIS A 325 10.17 -2.74 10.66
N GLY A 326 10.95 -3.81 10.60
CA GLY A 326 11.73 -4.30 11.74
C GLY A 326 12.74 -3.26 12.22
N ILE A 327 13.47 -2.63 11.30
CA ILE A 327 14.44 -1.55 11.56
C ILE A 327 13.73 -0.32 12.15
N GLU A 328 12.61 0.13 11.56
CA GLU A 328 11.78 1.23 12.06
C GLU A 328 11.35 1.00 13.52
N ASN A 329 10.83 -0.19 13.82
CA ASN A 329 10.41 -0.56 15.17
C ASN A 329 11.58 -0.54 16.18
N LEU A 330 12.76 -1.01 15.79
CA LEU A 330 13.95 -0.97 16.65
C LEU A 330 14.48 0.46 16.83
N SER A 331 14.48 1.28 15.79
CA SER A 331 14.77 2.71 15.85
C SER A 331 13.86 3.43 16.84
N ALA A 332 12.55 3.20 16.77
CA ALA A 332 11.58 3.79 17.69
C ALA A 332 11.80 3.38 19.16
N ARG A 333 12.34 2.16 19.40
CA ARG A 333 12.62 1.61 20.76
C ARG A 333 14.00 2.01 21.28
N SER A 334 15.02 2.07 20.43
CA SER A 334 16.39 2.43 20.82
C SER A 334 16.58 3.95 20.92
N GLY A 335 15.75 4.73 20.21
CA GLY A 335 15.93 6.18 20.06
C GLY A 335 17.06 6.56 19.08
N GLN A 336 17.67 5.59 18.41
CA GLN A 336 18.68 5.80 17.37
C GLN A 336 18.00 6.01 16.01
N GLY A 337 18.68 6.69 15.05
CA GLY A 337 18.20 6.82 13.67
C GLY A 337 18.10 5.46 12.98
N GLU A 338 17.20 5.36 12.01
CA GLU A 338 16.97 4.11 11.25
C GLU A 338 18.24 3.68 10.49
N ALA A 339 19.00 4.63 9.93
CA ALA A 339 20.27 4.34 9.25
C ALA A 339 21.31 3.75 10.21
N ALA A 340 21.39 4.24 11.45
CA ALA A 340 22.30 3.69 12.47
C ALA A 340 21.91 2.25 12.85
N VAL A 341 20.60 1.97 12.96
CA VAL A 341 20.10 0.61 13.20
C VAL A 341 20.43 -0.32 12.02
N ALA A 342 20.23 0.14 10.79
CA ALA A 342 20.57 -0.62 9.58
C ALA A 342 22.08 -0.93 9.51
N GLN A 343 22.93 0.04 9.84
CA GLN A 343 24.37 -0.14 9.89
C GLN A 343 24.79 -1.18 10.94
N ALA A 344 24.23 -1.10 12.15
CA ALA A 344 24.50 -2.08 13.21
C ALA A 344 24.06 -3.49 12.79
N LEU A 345 22.92 -3.60 12.11
CA LEU A 345 22.41 -4.84 11.55
C LEU A 345 23.38 -5.41 10.48
N LEU A 346 23.83 -4.59 9.54
CA LEU A 346 24.78 -4.99 8.49
C LEU A 346 26.12 -5.47 9.06
N VAL A 347 26.64 -4.79 10.08
CA VAL A 347 27.86 -5.21 10.77
C VAL A 347 27.72 -6.62 11.38
N LEU A 348 26.56 -6.91 11.97
CA LEU A 348 26.30 -8.24 12.52
C LEU A 348 26.09 -9.30 11.43
N MET A 349 25.44 -8.95 10.32
CA MET A 349 25.25 -9.82 9.17
C MET A 349 26.56 -10.13 8.46
N SER A 350 27.44 -9.14 8.26
CA SER A 350 28.71 -9.30 7.55
C SER A 350 29.74 -10.18 8.28
N GLY A 351 29.58 -10.36 9.59
CA GLY A 351 30.39 -11.32 10.35
C GLY A 351 30.16 -12.79 9.96
N ALA A 352 29.09 -13.07 9.19
CA ALA A 352 28.72 -14.40 8.71
C ALA A 352 28.80 -14.56 7.18
N ASP A 353 29.23 -13.51 6.45
CA ASP A 353 29.35 -13.54 5.00
C ASP A 353 30.46 -14.53 4.57
N GLY A 354 30.08 -15.52 3.75
CA GLY A 354 31.00 -16.51 3.18
C GLY A 354 30.84 -17.92 3.72
N GLU A 355 29.94 -18.17 4.68
CA GLU A 355 29.64 -19.53 5.12
C GLU A 355 28.70 -20.27 4.14
N PRO A 356 28.90 -21.59 3.91
CA PRO A 356 27.99 -22.37 3.07
C PRO A 356 26.55 -22.34 3.60
N PRO A 357 25.54 -22.43 2.73
CA PRO A 357 24.12 -22.35 3.13
C PRO A 357 23.69 -23.40 4.16
N ASP A 358 24.40 -24.53 4.22
CA ASP A 358 24.13 -25.62 5.18
C ASP A 358 24.83 -25.42 6.54
N HIS A 359 25.62 -24.35 6.71
CA HIS A 359 26.33 -24.10 7.97
C HIS A 359 25.42 -23.36 8.98
N PRO A 360 25.50 -23.70 10.30
CA PRO A 360 24.72 -23.01 11.33
C PRO A 360 24.89 -21.46 11.33
N GLY A 361 26.02 -20.96 10.81
CA GLY A 361 26.33 -19.55 10.66
C GLY A 361 25.58 -18.87 9.51
N ALA A 362 25.13 -19.61 8.49
CA ALA A 362 24.45 -19.02 7.32
C ALA A 362 23.17 -18.25 7.69
N ALA A 363 22.48 -18.66 8.76
CA ALA A 363 21.32 -17.94 9.28
C ALA A 363 21.66 -16.53 9.77
N GLN A 364 22.89 -16.28 10.21
CA GLN A 364 23.35 -14.99 10.73
C GLN A 364 23.56 -13.94 9.61
N ALA A 365 23.71 -14.40 8.37
CA ALA A 365 23.73 -13.49 7.20
C ALA A 365 22.35 -12.91 6.86
N LEU A 366 21.27 -13.39 7.50
CA LEU A 366 19.90 -13.01 7.22
C LEU A 366 19.40 -11.96 8.20
N ALA A 367 18.75 -10.91 7.69
CA ALA A 367 18.18 -9.86 8.52
C ALA A 367 17.10 -10.39 9.49
N GLY A 368 16.30 -11.35 9.07
CA GLY A 368 15.25 -11.97 9.89
C GLY A 368 15.79 -12.65 11.14
N TYR A 369 16.99 -13.26 11.08
CA TYR A 369 17.65 -13.85 12.24
C TYR A 369 17.88 -12.83 13.36
N TRP A 370 18.28 -11.61 13.01
CA TRP A 370 18.58 -10.52 13.95
C TRP A 370 17.33 -9.73 14.37
N LEU A 371 16.36 -9.58 13.48
CA LEU A 371 15.16 -8.78 13.75
C LEU A 371 14.06 -9.56 14.49
N GLN A 372 13.92 -10.85 14.20
CA GLN A 372 12.82 -11.70 14.71
C GLN A 372 13.30 -13.02 15.32
N GLY A 373 14.50 -13.47 14.97
CA GLY A 373 15.08 -14.75 15.37
C GLY A 373 15.92 -14.71 16.65
N ALA A 374 16.80 -15.70 16.79
CA ALA A 374 17.64 -15.90 17.97
C ALA A 374 18.67 -14.78 18.21
N GLY A 375 19.12 -14.09 17.16
CA GLY A 375 20.08 -12.98 17.24
C GLY A 375 19.50 -11.67 17.77
N ARG A 376 18.17 -11.57 17.93
CA ARG A 376 17.50 -10.33 18.30
C ARG A 376 18.00 -9.71 19.61
N SER A 377 18.26 -10.53 20.62
CA SER A 377 18.77 -10.04 21.91
C SER A 377 20.16 -9.39 21.80
N GLN A 378 20.99 -9.90 20.90
CA GLN A 378 22.31 -9.37 20.64
C GLN A 378 22.23 -8.03 19.89
N LEU A 379 21.37 -7.92 18.89
CA LEU A 379 21.11 -6.67 18.17
C LEU A 379 20.53 -5.60 19.12
N GLU A 380 19.53 -5.95 19.94
CA GLU A 380 18.94 -5.04 20.94
C GLU A 380 19.99 -4.57 21.96
N HIS A 381 20.92 -5.43 22.37
CA HIS A 381 22.02 -5.07 23.25
C HIS A 381 23.02 -4.13 22.57
N ALA A 382 23.39 -4.40 21.32
CA ALA A 382 24.29 -3.55 20.53
C ALA A 382 23.70 -2.12 20.33
N LEU A 383 22.37 -2.02 20.19
CA LEU A 383 21.65 -0.76 20.04
C LEU A 383 21.34 -0.07 21.38
N GLY A 384 21.68 -0.68 22.52
CA GLY A 384 21.37 -0.11 23.84
C GLY A 384 19.87 -0.03 24.16
N VAL A 385 19.04 -0.90 23.56
CA VAL A 385 17.59 -0.90 23.77
C VAL A 385 17.28 -1.18 25.24
N ARG A 386 16.62 -0.25 25.93
CA ARG A 386 16.15 -0.46 27.30
C ARG A 386 14.95 -1.42 27.30
N ARG A 387 15.03 -2.49 28.09
CA ARG A 387 13.91 -3.42 28.27
C ARG A 387 12.75 -2.68 28.94
N HIS A 388 11.59 -2.66 28.32
CA HIS A 388 10.38 -2.08 28.87
C HIS A 388 9.64 -3.10 29.76
N ALA A 389 8.78 -2.62 30.65
CA ALA A 389 7.95 -3.48 31.50
C ALA A 389 7.08 -4.47 30.68
N THR A 390 6.71 -4.10 29.46
CA THR A 390 6.02 -4.99 28.51
C THR A 390 6.84 -6.20 28.10
N ASP A 391 8.17 -6.06 28.00
CA ASP A 391 9.08 -7.16 27.69
C ASP A 391 9.23 -8.10 28.91
N ALA A 392 9.20 -7.56 30.13
CA ALA A 392 9.17 -8.33 31.36
C ALA A 392 7.88 -9.17 31.46
N VAL A 393 6.73 -8.62 31.07
CA VAL A 393 5.46 -9.37 31.01
C VAL A 393 5.52 -10.48 29.94
N ALA A 394 6.12 -10.22 28.77
CA ALA A 394 6.29 -11.23 27.73
C ALA A 394 7.23 -12.36 28.20
N LEU A 395 8.34 -12.03 28.86
CA LEU A 395 9.26 -13.00 29.46
C LEU A 395 8.59 -13.80 30.59
N TRP A 396 7.83 -13.14 31.47
CA TRP A 396 7.06 -13.80 32.51
C TRP A 396 6.03 -14.77 31.93
N ARG A 397 5.29 -14.35 30.89
CA ARG A 397 4.33 -15.23 30.18
C ARG A 397 5.01 -16.45 29.55
N SER A 398 6.21 -16.29 28.96
CA SER A 398 6.98 -17.42 28.40
C SER A 398 7.53 -18.32 29.50
N ALA A 399 8.01 -17.76 30.61
CA ALA A 399 8.54 -18.51 31.75
C ALA A 399 7.45 -19.30 32.50
N VAL A 400 6.22 -18.78 32.56
CA VAL A 400 5.05 -19.47 33.17
C VAL A 400 4.40 -20.48 32.20
N GLY A 401 4.95 -20.64 30.98
CA GLY A 401 4.40 -21.58 29.97
C GLY A 401 3.06 -21.14 29.38
N LEU A 402 2.65 -19.88 29.59
CA LEU A 402 1.48 -19.27 28.98
C LEU A 402 1.73 -18.99 27.48
N SER A 403 1.97 -20.09 26.73
CA SER A 403 2.05 -20.01 25.28
C SER A 403 0.69 -19.63 24.69
N ARG A 404 0.68 -19.28 23.41
CA ARG A 404 -0.57 -18.89 22.71
C ARG A 404 -1.63 -20.00 22.75
N VAL A 405 -1.21 -21.26 22.80
CA VAL A 405 -2.11 -22.44 22.81
C VAL A 405 -2.89 -22.57 24.11
N PRO A 406 -2.27 -22.58 25.32
CA PRO A 406 -3.03 -22.59 26.58
C PRO A 406 -3.96 -21.39 26.74
N LEU A 407 -3.57 -20.20 26.27
CA LEU A 407 -4.43 -19.02 26.31
C LEU A 407 -5.68 -19.19 25.43
N TYR A 408 -5.50 -19.74 24.22
CA TYR A 408 -6.58 -20.05 23.29
C TYR A 408 -7.55 -21.10 23.90
N LEU A 409 -7.00 -22.21 24.37
CA LEU A 409 -7.79 -23.27 24.98
C LEU A 409 -8.52 -22.78 26.25
N GLY A 410 -7.83 -21.94 27.06
CA GLY A 410 -8.43 -21.31 28.24
C GLY A 410 -9.60 -20.38 27.86
N ALA A 411 -9.46 -19.59 26.82
CA ALA A 411 -10.53 -18.72 26.31
C ALA A 411 -11.73 -19.53 25.80
N LEU A 412 -11.48 -20.66 25.09
CA LEU A 412 -12.53 -21.56 24.65
C LEU A 412 -13.26 -22.21 25.83
N LEU A 413 -12.51 -22.73 26.80
CA LEU A 413 -13.07 -23.39 27.98
C LEU A 413 -13.90 -22.41 28.80
N LEU A 414 -13.33 -21.28 29.21
CA LEU A 414 -14.01 -20.28 30.03
C LEU A 414 -15.19 -19.64 29.29
N GLY A 415 -15.05 -19.39 28.01
CA GLY A 415 -16.13 -18.87 27.16
C GLY A 415 -17.29 -19.85 27.07
N SER A 416 -16.99 -21.16 26.85
CA SER A 416 -18.02 -22.20 26.76
C SER A 416 -18.74 -22.43 28.09
N LEU A 417 -17.99 -22.50 29.20
CA LEU A 417 -18.59 -22.65 30.53
C LEU A 417 -19.41 -21.41 30.92
N GLY A 418 -18.89 -20.20 30.62
CA GLY A 418 -19.57 -18.94 30.91
C GLY A 418 -20.88 -18.80 30.12
N LEU A 419 -20.87 -19.11 28.81
CA LEU A 419 -22.06 -19.07 27.99
C LEU A 419 -23.07 -20.15 28.40
N LEU A 420 -22.62 -21.37 28.72
CA LEU A 420 -23.46 -22.44 29.23
C LEU A 420 -24.11 -22.04 30.59
N ALA A 421 -23.33 -21.51 31.53
CA ALA A 421 -23.83 -21.02 32.80
C ALA A 421 -24.86 -19.91 32.62
N TRP A 422 -24.62 -18.98 31.71
CA TRP A 422 -25.58 -17.90 31.39
C TRP A 422 -26.88 -18.44 30.82
N LEU A 423 -26.85 -19.43 29.91
CA LEU A 423 -28.01 -20.07 29.34
C LEU A 423 -28.81 -20.89 30.38
N MET A 424 -28.10 -21.50 31.34
CA MET A 424 -28.73 -22.30 32.41
C MET A 424 -29.23 -21.45 33.57
N ALA A 425 -28.79 -20.20 33.73
CA ALA A 425 -29.11 -19.32 34.86
C ALA A 425 -30.64 -19.12 35.08
N PRO A 426 -31.49 -18.93 34.03
CA PRO A 426 -32.94 -18.81 34.22
C PRO A 426 -33.57 -20.08 34.78
N LEU A 427 -33.03 -21.25 34.44
CA LEU A 427 -33.54 -22.56 34.88
C LEU A 427 -33.17 -22.85 36.35
N TRP A 428 -32.10 -22.29 36.86
CA TRP A 428 -31.67 -22.41 38.27
C TRP A 428 -32.45 -21.45 39.17
N GLY A 429 -32.83 -20.27 38.67
CA GLY A 429 -33.53 -19.23 39.47
C GLY A 429 -35.00 -19.53 39.73
N VAL A 430 -35.63 -20.42 38.96
CA VAL A 430 -37.10 -20.68 39.03
C VAL A 430 -37.45 -21.72 40.10
N GLN A 431 -36.53 -22.54 40.62
CA GLN A 431 -36.87 -23.65 41.50
C GLN A 431 -35.83 -23.95 42.62
N ALA A 432 -35.27 -22.96 43.26
CA ALA A 432 -34.50 -23.17 44.50
C ALA A 432 -35.45 -23.34 45.69
N GLY A 433 -36.29 -24.41 45.66
CA GLY A 433 -37.13 -24.81 46.76
C GLY A 433 -36.57 -26.08 47.44
N PRO A 434 -36.97 -26.37 48.73
CA PRO A 434 -36.41 -27.47 49.50
C PRO A 434 -36.78 -28.88 48.96
N ASP A 435 -37.62 -29.00 47.89
CA ASP A 435 -38.09 -30.25 47.29
C ASP A 435 -37.55 -30.55 45.90
N THR A 436 -36.33 -30.13 45.54
CA THR A 436 -35.72 -30.46 44.25
C THR A 436 -35.46 -31.96 44.14
N SER A 437 -36.21 -32.68 43.31
CA SER A 437 -36.07 -34.12 43.13
C SER A 437 -34.74 -34.46 42.38
N ALA A 438 -34.10 -35.60 42.71
CA ALA A 438 -32.90 -36.09 42.02
C ALA A 438 -33.12 -36.22 40.50
N ALA A 439 -34.34 -36.52 40.06
CA ALA A 439 -34.70 -36.57 38.64
C ALA A 439 -34.62 -35.20 37.95
N HIS A 440 -34.95 -34.12 38.63
CA HIS A 440 -34.83 -32.76 38.09
C HIS A 440 -33.35 -32.34 37.92
N LEU A 441 -32.51 -32.64 38.91
CA LEU A 441 -31.05 -32.37 38.80
C LEU A 441 -30.41 -33.19 37.69
N ALA A 442 -30.81 -34.46 37.52
CA ALA A 442 -30.38 -35.30 36.43
C ALA A 442 -30.79 -34.74 35.04
N GLY A 443 -32.02 -34.20 34.95
CA GLY A 443 -32.52 -33.54 33.74
C GLY A 443 -31.72 -32.28 33.38
N LEU A 444 -31.40 -31.42 34.37
CA LEU A 444 -30.57 -30.24 34.16
C LEU A 444 -29.12 -30.61 33.75
N ALA A 445 -28.56 -31.65 34.37
CA ALA A 445 -27.25 -32.14 34.02
C ALA A 445 -27.20 -32.69 32.58
N LEU A 446 -28.24 -33.47 32.19
CA LEU A 446 -28.37 -33.97 30.82
C LEU A 446 -28.50 -32.79 29.81
N LEU A 447 -29.32 -31.80 30.13
CA LEU A 447 -29.51 -30.62 29.30
C LEU A 447 -28.17 -29.84 29.16
N ALA A 448 -27.42 -29.68 30.25
CA ALA A 448 -26.10 -29.02 30.20
C ALA A 448 -25.11 -29.78 29.31
N VAL A 449 -25.09 -31.10 29.38
CA VAL A 449 -24.26 -31.94 28.51
C VAL A 449 -24.66 -31.81 27.03
N LEU A 450 -25.97 -31.82 26.74
CA LEU A 450 -26.48 -31.65 25.37
C LEU A 450 -26.20 -30.26 24.80
N LEU A 451 -26.27 -29.23 25.63
CA LEU A 451 -25.98 -27.84 25.23
C LEU A 451 -24.46 -27.56 25.10
N LEU A 452 -23.62 -28.37 25.74
CA LEU A 452 -22.16 -28.12 25.73
C LEU A 452 -21.58 -28.12 24.32
N LEU A 453 -22.01 -29.04 23.45
CA LEU A 453 -21.53 -29.12 22.06
C LEU A 453 -21.87 -27.87 21.24
N PRO A 454 -23.17 -27.47 21.08
CA PRO A 454 -23.52 -26.31 20.29
C PRO A 454 -22.94 -25.00 20.91
N VAL A 455 -22.87 -24.91 22.23
CA VAL A 455 -22.30 -23.76 22.92
C VAL A 455 -20.79 -23.65 22.62
N SER A 456 -20.06 -24.76 22.69
CA SER A 456 -18.64 -24.77 22.37
C SER A 456 -18.37 -24.39 20.91
N GLU A 457 -19.18 -24.84 19.96
CA GLU A 457 -19.04 -24.47 18.56
C GLU A 457 -19.25 -22.96 18.33
N ILE A 458 -20.25 -22.37 18.99
CA ILE A 458 -20.48 -20.90 18.93
C ILE A 458 -19.26 -20.16 19.46
N VAL A 459 -18.73 -20.56 20.61
CA VAL A 459 -17.55 -19.91 21.21
C VAL A 459 -16.32 -20.07 20.32
N VAL A 460 -16.09 -21.26 19.76
CA VAL A 460 -15.00 -21.52 18.79
C VAL A 460 -15.14 -20.61 17.57
N ALA A 461 -16.33 -20.52 16.99
CA ALA A 461 -16.58 -19.67 15.82
C ALA A 461 -16.29 -18.18 16.14
N VAL A 462 -16.78 -17.69 17.29
CA VAL A 462 -16.56 -16.29 17.71
C VAL A 462 -15.08 -16.01 17.98
N VAL A 463 -14.39 -16.89 18.75
CA VAL A 463 -12.97 -16.70 19.06
C VAL A 463 -12.13 -16.77 17.79
N ASN A 464 -12.38 -17.72 16.90
CA ASN A 464 -11.65 -17.83 15.63
C ASN A 464 -11.90 -16.60 14.73
N ARG A 465 -13.12 -16.10 14.70
CA ARG A 465 -13.46 -14.88 13.97
C ARG A 465 -12.70 -13.68 14.50
N LEU A 466 -12.68 -13.48 15.83
CA LEU A 466 -11.95 -12.39 16.47
C LEU A 466 -10.44 -12.48 16.22
N ILE A 467 -9.87 -13.70 16.28
CA ILE A 467 -8.46 -13.92 15.97
C ILE A 467 -8.19 -13.63 14.49
N GLY A 468 -9.01 -14.16 13.59
CA GLY A 468 -8.83 -13.99 12.14
C GLY A 468 -8.94 -12.52 11.69
N GLU A 469 -9.75 -11.71 12.36
CA GLU A 469 -9.84 -10.26 12.09
C GLU A 469 -8.74 -9.43 12.78
N SER A 470 -8.23 -9.94 13.91
CA SER A 470 -7.22 -9.22 14.72
C SER A 470 -5.78 -9.49 14.29
N VAL A 471 -5.50 -10.67 13.76
CA VAL A 471 -4.16 -11.13 13.40
C VAL A 471 -4.01 -11.10 11.88
N ARG A 472 -3.13 -10.25 11.38
CA ARG A 472 -2.76 -10.28 9.95
C ARG A 472 -1.85 -11.48 9.70
N PRO A 473 -2.05 -12.24 8.59
CA PRO A 473 -1.15 -13.32 8.23
C PRO A 473 0.26 -12.76 7.99
N THR A 474 1.26 -13.45 8.52
CA THR A 474 2.67 -13.18 8.20
C THR A 474 3.03 -13.96 6.94
N TYR A 475 3.63 -13.28 5.99
CA TYR A 475 4.14 -13.94 4.79
C TYR A 475 5.52 -14.51 5.07
N MET A 476 5.81 -15.67 4.48
CA MET A 476 7.15 -16.23 4.50
C MET A 476 8.08 -15.39 3.63
N PRO A 477 9.32 -15.15 4.05
CA PRO A 477 10.31 -14.43 3.24
C PRO A 477 10.56 -15.17 1.93
N ARG A 478 10.85 -14.44 0.86
CA ARG A 478 11.06 -15.02 -0.47
C ARG A 478 12.02 -14.19 -1.31
N TYR A 479 12.71 -14.88 -2.21
CA TYR A 479 13.51 -14.24 -3.25
C TYR A 479 12.64 -13.74 -4.40
N LEU A 480 13.07 -12.63 -4.98
CA LEU A 480 12.58 -12.15 -6.26
C LEU A 480 13.40 -12.84 -7.37
N LEU A 481 12.75 -13.65 -8.19
CA LEU A 481 13.40 -14.33 -9.32
C LEU A 481 13.07 -13.61 -10.64
N PRO A 482 13.69 -12.47 -10.94
CA PRO A 482 13.29 -11.60 -12.06
C PRO A 482 13.52 -12.27 -13.42
N ALA A 483 14.56 -13.10 -13.56
CA ALA A 483 14.88 -13.85 -14.78
C ALA A 483 14.10 -15.17 -14.90
N GLY A 484 13.17 -15.47 -13.98
CA GLY A 484 12.48 -16.75 -13.89
C GLY A 484 13.16 -17.72 -12.93
N ILE A 485 12.60 -18.91 -12.80
CA ILE A 485 13.16 -19.97 -11.96
C ILE A 485 14.51 -20.42 -12.55
N PRO A 486 15.62 -20.40 -11.78
CA PRO A 486 16.94 -20.82 -12.28
C PRO A 486 17.04 -22.34 -12.42
N ALA A 487 18.03 -22.81 -13.18
CA ALA A 487 18.30 -24.23 -13.37
C ALA A 487 18.60 -25.00 -12.06
N SER A 488 19.21 -24.30 -11.08
CA SER A 488 19.50 -24.85 -9.75
C SER A 488 18.26 -25.09 -8.89
N ALA A 489 17.13 -24.40 -9.21
CA ALA A 489 15.87 -24.49 -8.50
C ALA A 489 14.76 -25.15 -9.34
N ARG A 490 15.15 -26.06 -10.24
CA ARG A 490 14.22 -26.77 -11.13
C ARG A 490 13.04 -27.37 -10.37
N VAL A 491 11.84 -27.22 -10.91
CA VAL A 491 10.59 -27.61 -10.25
C VAL A 491 9.75 -28.52 -11.14
N LEU A 492 9.12 -29.52 -10.53
CA LEU A 492 8.12 -30.38 -11.13
C LEU A 492 6.75 -30.06 -10.54
N VAL A 493 5.81 -29.64 -11.36
CA VAL A 493 4.39 -29.49 -10.95
C VAL A 493 3.69 -30.81 -11.24
N ALA A 494 3.25 -31.52 -10.20
CA ALA A 494 2.69 -32.87 -10.27
C ALA A 494 1.20 -32.87 -9.89
N ILE A 495 0.35 -33.42 -10.78
CA ILE A 495 -1.10 -33.53 -10.57
C ILE A 495 -1.47 -35.02 -10.50
N PRO A 496 -1.74 -35.56 -9.30
CA PRO A 496 -2.23 -36.92 -9.16
C PRO A 496 -3.66 -37.05 -9.74
N ALA A 497 -3.85 -38.02 -10.61
CA ALA A 497 -5.11 -38.25 -11.31
C ALA A 497 -5.40 -39.75 -11.52
N LEU A 498 -6.59 -40.08 -12.05
CA LEU A 498 -6.97 -41.41 -12.50
C LEU A 498 -7.37 -41.33 -13.98
N LEU A 499 -6.89 -42.32 -14.77
CA LEU A 499 -7.34 -42.48 -16.16
C LEU A 499 -8.67 -43.25 -16.15
N SER A 500 -9.79 -42.58 -16.20
CA SER A 500 -11.12 -43.19 -16.08
C SER A 500 -11.96 -43.12 -17.36
N SER A 501 -11.77 -42.08 -18.17
CA SER A 501 -12.49 -41.91 -19.42
C SER A 501 -11.78 -40.90 -20.32
N PRO A 502 -11.96 -40.94 -21.66
CA PRO A 502 -11.36 -39.98 -22.58
C PRO A 502 -11.67 -38.52 -22.23
N GLY A 503 -12.91 -38.19 -21.92
CA GLY A 503 -13.29 -36.82 -21.55
C GLY A 503 -12.69 -36.35 -20.22
N THR A 504 -12.37 -37.25 -19.28
CA THR A 504 -11.63 -36.92 -18.06
C THR A 504 -10.17 -36.62 -18.38
N ILE A 505 -9.54 -37.41 -19.25
CA ILE A 505 -8.17 -37.23 -19.71
C ILE A 505 -8.02 -35.87 -20.42
N GLU A 506 -8.92 -35.54 -21.35
CA GLU A 506 -8.91 -34.24 -22.03
C GLU A 506 -8.99 -33.06 -21.07
N ARG A 507 -9.87 -33.14 -20.05
CA ARG A 507 -9.97 -32.08 -19.03
C ARG A 507 -8.69 -31.96 -18.18
N LEU A 508 -8.07 -33.07 -17.84
CA LEU A 508 -6.81 -33.07 -17.07
C LEU A 508 -5.65 -32.45 -17.87
N VAL A 509 -5.50 -32.83 -19.13
CA VAL A 509 -4.48 -32.29 -20.02
C VAL A 509 -4.72 -30.80 -20.29
N HIS A 510 -5.98 -30.40 -20.51
CA HIS A 510 -6.34 -28.99 -20.68
C HIS A 510 -5.99 -28.17 -19.42
N ARG A 511 -6.28 -28.67 -18.22
CA ARG A 511 -5.90 -27.98 -16.96
C ARG A 511 -4.38 -27.90 -16.80
N LEU A 512 -3.65 -28.96 -17.11
CA LEU A 512 -2.19 -28.95 -17.08
C LEU A 512 -1.64 -27.86 -18.01
N HIS A 513 -2.22 -27.73 -19.22
CA HIS A 513 -1.87 -26.69 -20.17
C HIS A 513 -2.14 -25.29 -19.60
N LEU A 514 -3.30 -25.06 -18.95
CA LEU A 514 -3.63 -23.77 -18.31
C LEU A 514 -2.65 -23.42 -17.20
N HIS A 515 -2.20 -24.38 -16.40
CA HIS A 515 -1.18 -24.17 -15.36
C HIS A 515 0.15 -23.69 -15.97
N TYR A 516 0.55 -24.29 -17.09
CA TYR A 516 1.74 -23.85 -17.81
C TYR A 516 1.58 -22.44 -18.39
N LEU A 517 0.46 -22.15 -19.05
CA LEU A 517 0.21 -20.82 -19.63
C LEU A 517 0.19 -19.71 -18.57
N ALA A 518 -0.31 -20.02 -17.38
CA ALA A 518 -0.29 -19.11 -16.26
C ALA A 518 1.11 -18.95 -15.63
N ASN A 519 2.01 -19.94 -15.79
CA ASN A 519 3.35 -19.98 -15.18
C ASN A 519 4.39 -20.55 -16.17
N PRO A 520 4.72 -19.83 -17.26
CA PRO A 520 5.60 -20.31 -18.32
C PRO A 520 7.09 -20.22 -17.92
N GLU A 521 7.52 -21.08 -17.00
CA GLU A 521 8.90 -21.09 -16.50
C GLU A 521 9.79 -22.04 -17.31
N PRO A 522 11.02 -21.63 -17.67
CA PRO A 522 11.90 -22.43 -18.52
C PRO A 522 12.38 -23.72 -17.85
N PHE A 523 12.57 -23.72 -16.53
CA PHE A 523 13.05 -24.85 -15.74
C PHE A 523 11.93 -25.51 -14.91
N ALA A 524 10.68 -25.45 -15.40
CA ALA A 524 9.55 -26.16 -14.82
C ALA A 524 9.04 -27.26 -15.77
N GLN A 525 8.80 -28.45 -15.21
CA GLN A 525 8.05 -29.51 -15.88
C GLN A 525 6.66 -29.64 -15.25
N PHE A 526 5.69 -30.10 -16.04
CA PHE A 526 4.30 -30.29 -15.61
C PHE A 526 3.90 -31.74 -15.87
N ALA A 527 3.57 -32.49 -14.82
CA ALA A 527 3.31 -33.92 -14.88
C ALA A 527 1.88 -34.29 -14.46
N LEU A 528 1.26 -35.18 -15.22
CA LEU A 528 0.14 -35.98 -14.74
C LEU A 528 0.66 -37.26 -14.12
N LEU A 529 0.41 -37.50 -12.83
CA LEU A 529 0.71 -38.74 -12.11
C LEU A 529 -0.56 -39.59 -12.13
N THR A 530 -0.54 -40.68 -12.90
CA THR A 530 -1.77 -41.40 -13.21
C THR A 530 -1.72 -42.86 -12.77
N ASP A 531 -2.88 -43.39 -12.37
CA ASP A 531 -3.20 -44.79 -12.19
C ASP A 531 -4.43 -45.15 -13.04
N GLY A 532 -4.60 -46.44 -13.31
CA GLY A 532 -5.88 -46.98 -13.75
C GLY A 532 -6.91 -46.97 -12.60
N VAL A 533 -8.18 -47.15 -12.89
CA VAL A 533 -9.23 -47.36 -11.89
C VAL A 533 -9.05 -48.70 -11.20
N ASP A 534 -9.52 -48.84 -9.95
CA ASP A 534 -9.46 -50.11 -9.21
C ASP A 534 -10.26 -51.17 -9.97
N ALA A 535 -9.74 -52.42 -10.01
CA ALA A 535 -10.34 -53.49 -10.79
C ALA A 535 -10.09 -54.88 -10.15
N ASP A 536 -10.90 -55.86 -10.56
CA ASP A 536 -10.73 -57.26 -10.12
C ASP A 536 -9.58 -58.00 -10.83
N VAL A 537 -9.06 -57.41 -11.92
CA VAL A 537 -7.93 -57.92 -12.70
C VAL A 537 -6.86 -56.84 -12.86
N GLN A 538 -5.61 -57.29 -13.13
CA GLN A 538 -4.49 -56.39 -13.24
C GLN A 538 -4.64 -55.39 -14.41
N ASP A 539 -5.05 -55.88 -15.58
CA ASP A 539 -5.15 -55.12 -16.79
C ASP A 539 -6.58 -55.22 -17.36
N LEU A 540 -7.22 -54.09 -17.57
CA LEU A 540 -8.50 -53.98 -18.25
C LEU A 540 -8.28 -53.77 -19.77
N PRO A 541 -9.19 -54.31 -20.62
CA PRO A 541 -9.10 -54.11 -22.09
C PRO A 541 -9.04 -52.65 -22.52
N GLU A 542 -9.60 -51.73 -21.70
CA GLU A 542 -9.69 -50.30 -22.00
C GLU A 542 -8.43 -49.53 -21.56
N ASP A 543 -7.60 -50.07 -20.66
CA ASP A 543 -6.44 -49.37 -20.07
C ASP A 543 -5.47 -48.90 -21.14
N GLY A 544 -5.13 -49.77 -22.11
CA GLY A 544 -4.21 -49.45 -23.22
C GLY A 544 -4.77 -48.32 -24.12
N VAL A 545 -6.09 -48.31 -24.35
CA VAL A 545 -6.72 -47.27 -25.15
C VAL A 545 -6.71 -45.91 -24.46
N LEU A 546 -7.00 -45.89 -23.15
CA LEU A 546 -6.97 -44.67 -22.33
C LEU A 546 -5.56 -44.14 -22.20
N LEU A 547 -4.56 -45.01 -21.98
CA LEU A 547 -3.17 -44.61 -21.92
C LEU A 547 -2.67 -44.03 -23.23
N ALA A 548 -2.91 -44.71 -24.37
CA ALA A 548 -2.55 -44.22 -25.69
C ALA A 548 -3.22 -42.88 -26.05
N HIS A 549 -4.48 -42.69 -25.61
CA HIS A 549 -5.16 -41.38 -25.76
C HIS A 549 -4.46 -40.28 -24.96
N ALA A 550 -4.10 -40.55 -23.72
CA ALA A 550 -3.36 -39.60 -22.87
C ALA A 550 -1.99 -39.27 -23.48
N GLU A 551 -1.24 -40.28 -23.93
CA GLU A 551 0.06 -40.10 -24.61
C GLU A 551 -0.07 -39.20 -25.84
N GLY A 552 -1.06 -39.46 -26.72
CA GLY A 552 -1.29 -38.63 -27.90
C GLY A 552 -1.54 -37.16 -27.58
N LEU A 553 -2.34 -36.87 -26.57
CA LEU A 553 -2.60 -35.50 -26.11
C LEU A 553 -1.36 -34.84 -25.51
N MET A 554 -0.57 -35.56 -24.72
CA MET A 554 0.65 -35.03 -24.13
C MET A 554 1.76 -34.77 -25.15
N LEU A 555 1.90 -35.64 -26.16
CA LEU A 555 2.80 -35.42 -27.30
C LEU A 555 2.41 -34.18 -28.09
N ALA A 556 1.11 -34.03 -28.39
CA ALA A 556 0.59 -32.86 -29.09
C ALA A 556 0.88 -31.56 -28.28
N LEU A 557 0.74 -31.62 -26.97
CA LEU A 557 1.02 -30.46 -26.09
C LEU A 557 2.52 -30.13 -26.04
N ASN A 558 3.41 -31.12 -25.99
CA ASN A 558 4.86 -30.91 -26.08
C ASN A 558 5.28 -30.35 -27.46
N ALA A 559 4.62 -30.76 -28.54
CA ALA A 559 4.86 -30.21 -29.88
C ALA A 559 4.47 -28.73 -29.99
N GLN A 560 3.39 -28.32 -29.31
CA GLN A 560 2.97 -26.90 -29.24
C GLN A 560 3.93 -26.04 -28.39
N HIS A 561 4.53 -26.62 -27.37
CA HIS A 561 5.38 -25.92 -26.40
C HIS A 561 6.73 -26.63 -26.21
N PRO A 562 7.60 -26.60 -27.20
CA PRO A 562 8.90 -27.30 -27.14
C PRO A 562 9.76 -26.77 -25.98
N SER A 563 10.56 -27.65 -25.40
CA SER A 563 11.51 -27.27 -24.36
C SER A 563 12.66 -26.46 -24.96
N ILE A 564 12.95 -25.29 -24.37
CA ILE A 564 14.05 -24.40 -24.82
C ILE A 564 15.42 -24.92 -24.33
N THR A 565 15.44 -25.69 -23.27
CA THR A 565 16.65 -26.06 -22.50
C THR A 565 17.21 -27.46 -22.83
N GLY A 566 16.93 -27.96 -24.03
CA GLY A 566 17.57 -29.16 -24.60
C GLY A 566 17.43 -30.45 -23.79
N GLY A 567 16.52 -31.32 -24.18
CA GLY A 567 16.52 -32.73 -23.81
C GLY A 567 15.36 -33.22 -22.97
N ALA A 568 14.81 -32.49 -22.02
CA ALA A 568 13.67 -32.96 -21.24
C ALA A 568 12.36 -32.32 -21.67
N PRO A 569 11.28 -33.09 -21.92
CA PRO A 569 9.98 -32.56 -22.31
C PRO A 569 9.37 -31.72 -21.21
N ARG A 570 8.55 -30.77 -21.61
CA ARG A 570 7.87 -29.84 -20.68
C ARG A 570 6.71 -30.51 -19.94
N PHE A 571 5.96 -31.35 -20.67
CA PHE A 571 4.80 -32.06 -20.13
C PHE A 571 5.08 -33.56 -20.04
N LEU A 572 4.77 -34.13 -18.88
CA LEU A 572 5.07 -35.53 -18.55
C LEU A 572 3.80 -36.30 -18.24
N LEU A 573 3.79 -37.58 -18.63
CA LEU A 573 2.81 -38.56 -18.23
C LEU A 573 3.52 -39.68 -17.45
N LEU A 574 3.30 -39.73 -16.15
CA LEU A 574 3.88 -40.73 -15.25
C LEU A 574 2.77 -41.69 -14.83
N HIS A 575 2.67 -42.83 -15.52
CA HIS A 575 1.64 -43.84 -15.30
C HIS A 575 2.18 -45.04 -14.54
N ARG A 576 1.40 -45.59 -13.58
CA ARG A 576 1.74 -46.77 -12.82
C ARG A 576 0.82 -47.93 -13.15
N THR A 577 1.35 -49.15 -13.10
CA THR A 577 0.56 -50.39 -13.15
C THR A 577 -0.14 -50.64 -11.82
N ARG A 578 -1.28 -51.34 -11.88
CA ARG A 578 -1.97 -51.80 -10.66
C ARG A 578 -1.15 -52.83 -9.93
N THR A 579 -1.30 -52.84 -8.61
CA THR A 579 -0.74 -53.90 -7.71
C THR A 579 -1.89 -54.52 -6.93
N TYR A 580 -1.81 -55.85 -6.65
CA TYR A 580 -2.85 -56.53 -5.90
C TYR A 580 -2.81 -56.14 -4.42
N SER A 581 -3.94 -55.72 -3.89
CA SER A 581 -4.13 -55.42 -2.48
C SER A 581 -4.81 -56.58 -1.78
N PRO A 582 -4.11 -57.36 -0.93
CA PRO A 582 -4.71 -58.49 -0.21
C PRO A 582 -5.85 -58.08 0.73
N THR A 583 -5.77 -56.88 1.28
CA THR A 583 -6.78 -56.34 2.22
C THR A 583 -8.07 -55.93 1.52
N GLN A 584 -7.99 -55.43 0.31
CA GLN A 584 -9.15 -54.98 -0.47
C GLN A 584 -9.60 -56.04 -1.49
N GLN A 585 -8.81 -57.09 -1.68
CA GLN A 585 -9.01 -58.15 -2.69
C GLN A 585 -9.22 -57.62 -4.10
N GLN A 586 -8.52 -56.51 -4.43
CA GLN A 586 -8.61 -55.83 -5.73
C GLN A 586 -7.23 -55.38 -6.19
N TRP A 587 -7.12 -55.17 -7.50
CA TRP A 587 -5.96 -54.55 -8.14
C TRP A 587 -6.13 -53.06 -8.12
N ILE A 588 -5.23 -52.34 -7.41
CA ILE A 588 -5.33 -50.90 -7.16
C ILE A 588 -4.00 -50.19 -7.48
N GLY A 589 -4.01 -48.92 -7.67
CA GLY A 589 -2.81 -48.08 -7.58
C GLY A 589 -2.31 -48.08 -6.13
N TRP A 590 -1.09 -48.60 -5.86
CA TRP A 590 -0.55 -48.74 -4.50
C TRP A 590 -0.64 -47.41 -3.72
N GLU A 591 -1.27 -47.46 -2.53
CA GLU A 591 -1.48 -46.30 -1.64
C GLU A 591 -2.07 -45.05 -2.37
N ARG A 592 -2.66 -45.26 -3.51
CA ARG A 592 -3.34 -44.21 -4.29
C ARG A 592 -2.51 -42.91 -4.43
N LYS A 593 -3.05 -41.77 -3.99
CA LYS A 593 -2.37 -40.44 -4.12
C LYS A 593 -1.03 -40.43 -3.35
N ARG A 594 -1.01 -40.90 -2.13
CA ARG A 594 0.20 -40.94 -1.29
C ARG A 594 1.33 -41.78 -1.94
N GLY A 595 0.99 -42.98 -2.39
CA GLY A 595 1.98 -43.86 -3.01
C GLY A 595 2.55 -43.31 -4.31
N LYS A 596 1.75 -42.64 -5.13
CA LYS A 596 2.24 -41.95 -6.33
C LYS A 596 3.31 -40.90 -6.01
N LEU A 597 3.04 -40.06 -5.00
CA LEU A 597 3.97 -39.00 -4.60
C LEU A 597 5.24 -39.57 -3.97
N GLU A 598 5.13 -40.62 -3.14
CA GLU A 598 6.28 -41.29 -2.53
C GLU A 598 7.18 -41.91 -3.60
N GLN A 599 6.60 -42.60 -4.58
CA GLN A 599 7.33 -43.19 -5.69
C GLN A 599 7.94 -42.15 -6.63
N LEU A 600 7.26 -40.99 -6.83
CA LEU A 600 7.81 -39.86 -7.59
C LEU A 600 9.07 -39.32 -6.89
N VAL A 601 9.00 -39.08 -5.57
CA VAL A 601 10.14 -38.57 -4.81
C VAL A 601 11.29 -39.56 -4.84
N ALA A 602 11.01 -40.89 -4.70
CA ALA A 602 12.01 -41.94 -4.83
C ALA A 602 12.66 -41.96 -6.22
N ALA A 603 11.87 -41.83 -7.30
CA ALA A 603 12.38 -41.77 -8.67
C ALA A 603 13.29 -40.55 -8.91
N LEU A 604 12.90 -39.37 -8.41
CA LEU A 604 13.72 -38.15 -8.48
C LEU A 604 15.03 -38.28 -7.68
N ALA A 605 14.99 -38.91 -6.49
CA ALA A 605 16.16 -39.10 -5.64
C ALA A 605 17.16 -40.11 -6.21
N THR A 606 16.69 -41.17 -6.89
CA THR A 606 17.54 -42.22 -7.46
C THR A 606 17.95 -41.94 -8.91
N GLY A 607 17.33 -40.97 -9.57
CA GLY A 607 17.55 -40.67 -11.00
C GLY A 607 16.99 -41.74 -11.94
N GLY A 608 16.08 -42.63 -11.47
CA GLY A 608 15.46 -43.69 -12.25
C GLY A 608 13.97 -43.44 -12.52
N GLN A 609 13.34 -44.28 -13.33
CA GLN A 609 11.89 -44.24 -13.59
C GLN A 609 11.05 -44.76 -12.43
N GLY A 610 11.64 -45.52 -11.50
CA GLY A 610 10.98 -46.08 -10.34
C GLY A 610 9.83 -47.03 -10.71
N ALA A 611 8.63 -46.77 -10.19
CA ALA A 611 7.44 -47.61 -10.40
C ALA A 611 6.59 -47.14 -11.60
N PHE A 612 7.07 -46.16 -12.37
CA PHE A 612 6.35 -45.63 -13.52
C PHE A 612 6.71 -46.39 -14.80
N LEU A 613 5.74 -46.51 -15.72
CA LEU A 613 5.97 -47.12 -17.02
C LEU A 613 6.95 -46.28 -17.84
N ASP A 614 7.75 -46.94 -18.64
CA ASP A 614 8.58 -46.26 -19.63
C ASP A 614 7.73 -45.87 -20.84
N LEU A 615 7.41 -44.60 -20.92
CA LEU A 615 6.67 -43.96 -22.02
C LEU A 615 7.62 -43.10 -22.90
N GLY A 616 8.89 -43.44 -22.95
CA GLY A 616 9.92 -42.74 -23.69
C GLY A 616 10.08 -41.28 -23.17
N GLU A 617 10.04 -40.32 -24.08
CA GLU A 617 10.21 -38.90 -23.72
C GLU A 617 9.18 -38.42 -22.67
N LEU A 618 7.94 -38.96 -22.71
CA LEU A 618 6.88 -38.53 -21.79
C LEU A 618 7.12 -38.93 -20.33
N SER A 619 7.98 -39.88 -20.06
CA SER A 619 8.36 -40.30 -18.68
C SER A 619 9.72 -39.76 -18.25
N HIS A 620 10.38 -38.92 -19.08
CA HIS A 620 11.74 -38.46 -18.82
C HIS A 620 11.74 -37.25 -17.84
N LEU A 621 11.99 -37.56 -16.57
CA LEU A 621 12.18 -36.56 -15.53
C LEU A 621 13.49 -35.78 -15.75
N ALA A 622 13.43 -34.47 -15.68
CA ALA A 622 14.62 -33.63 -15.79
C ALA A 622 15.58 -33.91 -14.60
N PRO A 623 16.88 -34.08 -14.87
CA PRO A 623 17.85 -34.29 -13.80
C PRO A 623 17.94 -33.06 -12.90
N GLN A 624 18.29 -33.27 -11.62
CA GLN A 624 18.45 -32.21 -10.64
C GLN A 624 17.17 -31.42 -10.36
N THR A 625 15.99 -32.03 -10.53
CA THR A 625 14.74 -31.44 -10.06
C THR A 625 14.76 -31.32 -8.55
N ARG A 626 14.78 -30.11 -8.04
CA ARG A 626 14.94 -29.82 -6.60
C ARG A 626 13.61 -29.72 -5.86
N TYR A 627 12.56 -29.26 -6.52
CA TYR A 627 11.25 -29.06 -5.92
C TYR A 627 10.15 -29.81 -6.64
N VAL A 628 9.18 -30.30 -5.87
CA VAL A 628 7.95 -30.89 -6.38
C VAL A 628 6.78 -30.09 -5.83
N LEU A 629 6.00 -29.45 -6.70
CA LEU A 629 4.74 -28.82 -6.34
C LEU A 629 3.60 -29.78 -6.66
N THR A 630 2.91 -30.25 -5.63
CA THR A 630 1.73 -31.12 -5.81
C THR A 630 0.45 -30.29 -5.81
N LEU A 631 -0.39 -30.50 -6.82
CA LEU A 631 -1.69 -29.86 -6.96
C LEU A 631 -2.78 -30.93 -7.05
N ASP A 632 -3.91 -30.71 -6.39
CA ASP A 632 -5.10 -31.54 -6.65
C ASP A 632 -5.67 -31.22 -8.04
N SER A 633 -6.36 -32.16 -8.62
CA SER A 633 -6.90 -32.03 -9.98
C SER A 633 -7.88 -30.88 -10.17
N ASP A 634 -8.44 -30.32 -9.08
CA ASP A 634 -9.34 -29.17 -9.03
C ASP A 634 -8.68 -27.86 -8.58
N THR A 635 -7.44 -27.92 -8.10
CA THR A 635 -6.67 -26.76 -7.64
C THR A 635 -6.18 -25.93 -8.83
N GLN A 636 -6.32 -24.61 -8.73
CA GLN A 636 -5.80 -23.66 -9.73
C GLN A 636 -4.52 -23.00 -9.22
N LEU A 637 -3.51 -22.92 -10.08
CA LEU A 637 -2.27 -22.20 -9.83
C LEU A 637 -2.33 -20.83 -10.55
N PRO A 638 -2.51 -19.71 -9.80
CA PRO A 638 -2.60 -18.38 -10.41
C PRO A 638 -1.33 -17.96 -11.16
N PRO A 639 -1.40 -17.00 -12.07
CA PRO A 639 -0.25 -16.49 -12.82
C PRO A 639 0.89 -16.04 -11.89
N GLY A 640 2.13 -16.44 -12.22
CA GLY A 640 3.35 -16.08 -11.51
C GLY A 640 3.51 -16.72 -10.12
N ARG A 641 2.55 -17.52 -9.64
CA ARG A 641 2.60 -18.12 -8.30
C ARG A 641 3.62 -19.23 -8.18
N LEU A 642 3.90 -19.96 -9.26
CA LEU A 642 4.96 -20.97 -9.25
C LEU A 642 6.31 -20.35 -8.90
N ARG A 643 6.66 -19.26 -9.55
CA ARG A 643 7.89 -18.50 -9.29
C ARG A 643 7.95 -18.00 -7.83
N SER A 644 6.84 -17.46 -7.33
CA SER A 644 6.75 -16.99 -5.94
C SER A 644 6.96 -18.12 -4.93
N LEU A 645 6.38 -19.32 -5.18
CA LEU A 645 6.54 -20.49 -4.31
C LEU A 645 7.99 -21.01 -4.31
N VAL A 646 8.62 -21.05 -5.48
CA VAL A 646 10.05 -21.43 -5.58
C VAL A 646 10.91 -20.38 -4.88
N GLY A 647 10.61 -19.09 -5.00
CA GLY A 647 11.30 -18.02 -4.28
C GLY A 647 11.18 -18.16 -2.76
N VAL A 648 10.04 -18.62 -2.24
CA VAL A 648 9.87 -18.99 -0.81
C VAL A 648 10.74 -20.20 -0.47
N ALA A 649 10.71 -21.25 -1.28
CA ALA A 649 11.46 -22.49 -1.03
C ALA A 649 12.98 -22.29 -1.09
N GLU A 650 13.47 -21.39 -1.96
CA GLU A 650 14.90 -21.05 -2.07
C GLU A 650 15.40 -20.14 -0.94
N HIS A 651 14.49 -19.43 -0.23
CA HIS A 651 14.92 -18.51 0.80
C HIS A 651 15.50 -19.26 2.02
N PRO A 652 16.70 -18.92 2.50
CA PRO A 652 17.41 -19.68 3.54
C PRO A 652 16.66 -19.76 4.88
N GLU A 653 15.82 -18.77 5.23
CA GLU A 653 14.99 -18.86 6.45
C GLU A 653 13.93 -19.94 6.40
N ASN A 654 13.53 -20.39 5.21
CA ASN A 654 12.49 -21.40 5.01
C ASN A 654 13.06 -22.80 4.79
N GLN A 655 14.39 -22.94 4.73
CA GLN A 655 15.01 -24.26 4.58
C GLN A 655 14.69 -25.14 5.79
N PRO A 656 14.36 -26.43 5.60
CA PRO A 656 14.09 -27.35 6.69
C PRO A 656 15.35 -27.50 7.54
N ARG A 657 15.22 -27.33 8.85
CA ARG A 657 16.28 -27.60 9.81
C ARG A 657 16.16 -29.08 10.17
N LEU A 658 17.01 -29.93 9.57
CA LEU A 658 17.08 -31.32 9.89
C LEU A 658 17.92 -31.50 11.14
N ASP A 659 17.46 -32.38 12.05
CA ASP A 659 18.27 -32.80 13.19
C ASP A 659 19.39 -33.72 12.65
N ALA A 660 20.62 -33.43 13.03
CA ALA A 660 21.79 -34.19 12.59
C ALA A 660 21.76 -35.67 13.07
N THR A 661 20.81 -36.00 13.95
CA THR A 661 20.63 -37.35 14.53
C THR A 661 19.52 -38.15 13.83
N CYS A 662 18.80 -37.61 12.86
CA CYS A 662 17.74 -38.30 12.09
C CYS A 662 18.25 -38.79 10.74
#